data_2bd5e1b82c3d5fa2208ba2bd7aff5bba
#
_entry.id   2bd5e1b82c3d5fa2208ba2bd7aff5bba
#
_cell.length_a   1.000
_cell.length_b   1.000
_cell.length_c   1.000
_cell.angle_alpha   90.00
_cell.angle_beta   90.00
_cell.angle_gamma   90.00
#
_symmetry.space_group_name_H-M   'P 1'
#
loop_
_entity.id
_entity.type
_entity.pdbx_description
1 polymer ?
#
loop_
_entity_poly.entity_id
_entity_poly.type
_entity_poly.pdbx_seq_one_letter_code
_entity_poly.pdbx_strand_id
1 'polypeptide(L)'
;MNIDKMTLRVQEALNNASLVAVKYNHQQVELIHLFSALVEQEDGLIPNILTKMGIRVKSLDEDVNKVLDNKPKVLGEGANSSGVYATRQIEEVLVKAEDIAKKFEDSYISVEHLMLAIIEVDKNGEVKKLLDKYNINKKNFMEVLKEVRGNQRVETQDPEGTYDALGKYGTNLTDLAKKHKLDPVIGRDDEIRRTIRILSRRTKNNPVLIGEPGVGKTAIVEGLAERIVRGDVPEGLKDKVIFSLDMGSLIAGAKYRGEFEERLKAVLKEVQSSEGRIILFIDEIHTIVGAGKTDGAMDAGNLIKPLLARGELHCIGATTFDEYRQYIEKDKALERRFQPVVVEEPTVEDAISILRGLKERFEIHHGVRIHDTALIAAAKLSHRYIQDRYLPDKAIDLIDEAGAMIRTEIDSLPTELDNIRRKQFQLEIEKEALTKESDEGSKKKLVALEKEIAELKAKNDEMTAKFEKEKGAIVKLRDLKSKLDDARGDLEAAQRNYDYNKAAEIQYSVIPALEEEIKQKEVDVKENYEGALLKEEVTEEEVSKILSKWTGIPVTNLLEGEREKLLRLESEMQGRVIGQEEAITAVSNAILRARAGLKDVNKPIGSFIFLGPTGVGKTELAKTLARNLFDSEENIIRIDMSEYMEKHSVSRLVGAPPGYVGYDEGGQLTEAVRRNPYSLILFDEIEKAHEDVFNIFLQILDDGRLTDNKGKTVDFKNTIIIMTSNIGSSYLLENKNEDVVDDNIRAQVMNEMKLRFKPEFLNRVDDIIMFKPLSENGIKKIIDIFLKEVSSRLKDKNITLEVTDEAKTIMAKEGYDPVYGARPLKRYIQNSLENNLARKIIKGEIGYGSNVVVDANGEEIVIK
;
A
#
# COMPACT_ATOMS: atom_id res chain seq x y z
N MET A 1 13.34 20.20 -53.63
CA MET A 1 13.97 20.20 -52.30
C MET A 1 14.04 18.77 -51.80
N ASN A 2 15.16 18.31 -51.25
CA ASN A 2 15.31 16.90 -50.87
C ASN A 2 14.73 16.67 -49.48
N ILE A 3 13.60 15.98 -49.39
CA ILE A 3 12.90 15.64 -48.13
C ILE A 3 13.80 14.85 -47.18
N ASP A 4 14.76 14.10 -47.74
CA ASP A 4 15.72 13.30 -46.96
C ASP A 4 16.66 14.14 -46.08
N LYS A 5 16.78 15.44 -46.34
CA LYS A 5 17.55 16.41 -45.54
C LYS A 5 16.73 17.11 -44.46
N MET A 6 15.49 16.71 -44.21
CA MET A 6 14.61 17.26 -43.21
C MET A 6 14.47 16.26 -42.04
N THR A 7 14.40 16.80 -40.84
CA THR A 7 14.09 15.95 -39.67
C THR A 7 12.66 15.43 -39.75
N LEU A 8 12.38 14.34 -39.03
CA LEU A 8 11.04 13.73 -38.99
C LEU A 8 9.99 14.75 -38.50
N ARG A 9 10.33 15.57 -37.53
CA ARG A 9 9.46 16.62 -37.01
C ARG A 9 9.17 17.73 -38.02
N VAL A 10 10.10 18.09 -38.87
CA VAL A 10 9.88 19.01 -39.98
C VAL A 10 8.92 18.42 -41.00
N GLN A 11 9.09 17.18 -41.37
CA GLN A 11 8.20 16.47 -42.28
C GLN A 11 6.78 16.40 -41.74
N GLU A 12 6.65 16.08 -40.44
CA GLU A 12 5.39 16.08 -39.72
C GLU A 12 4.73 17.46 -39.71
N ALA A 13 5.49 18.52 -39.39
CA ALA A 13 4.97 19.90 -39.38
C ALA A 13 4.45 20.34 -40.77
N LEU A 14 5.13 19.96 -41.83
CA LEU A 14 4.70 20.27 -43.20
C LEU A 14 3.42 19.50 -43.60
N ASN A 15 3.33 18.23 -43.19
CA ASN A 15 2.12 17.44 -43.42
C ASN A 15 0.95 17.99 -42.60
N ASN A 16 1.17 18.32 -41.31
CA ASN A 16 0.15 18.91 -40.46
C ASN A 16 -0.30 20.28 -40.96
N ALA A 17 0.60 21.11 -41.45
CA ALA A 17 0.24 22.37 -42.09
C ALA A 17 -0.74 22.19 -43.27
N SER A 18 -0.53 21.13 -44.07
CA SER A 18 -1.46 20.77 -45.13
C SER A 18 -2.82 20.30 -44.62
N LEU A 19 -2.81 19.49 -43.55
CA LEU A 19 -4.04 19.03 -42.90
C LEU A 19 -4.81 20.21 -42.24
N VAL A 20 -4.12 21.16 -41.63
CA VAL A 20 -4.74 22.38 -41.08
C VAL A 20 -5.41 23.18 -42.19
N ALA A 21 -4.76 23.38 -43.34
CA ALA A 21 -5.35 24.07 -44.48
C ALA A 21 -6.63 23.36 -44.99
N VAL A 22 -6.61 22.03 -45.08
CA VAL A 22 -7.80 21.23 -45.44
C VAL A 22 -8.89 21.37 -44.39
N LYS A 23 -8.57 21.29 -43.09
CA LYS A 23 -9.53 21.41 -41.98
C LYS A 23 -10.30 22.74 -42.02
N TYR A 24 -9.61 23.83 -42.38
CA TYR A 24 -10.23 25.16 -42.52
C TYR A 24 -10.79 25.47 -43.88
N ASN A 25 -10.78 24.51 -44.83
CA ASN A 25 -11.22 24.67 -46.24
C ASN A 25 -10.44 25.78 -46.99
N HIS A 26 -9.13 25.86 -46.77
CA HIS A 26 -8.25 26.77 -47.47
C HIS A 26 -7.62 26.06 -48.69
N GLN A 27 -7.49 26.74 -49.84
CA GLN A 27 -6.91 26.16 -51.06
C GLN A 27 -5.38 26.17 -51.10
N GLN A 28 -4.76 26.95 -50.23
CA GLN A 28 -3.32 27.13 -50.22
C GLN A 28 -2.79 26.97 -48.81
N VAL A 29 -1.63 26.31 -48.68
CA VAL A 29 -0.85 26.27 -47.45
C VAL A 29 -0.02 27.53 -47.33
N GLU A 30 -0.38 28.40 -46.40
CA GLU A 30 0.32 29.66 -46.14
C GLU A 30 1.18 29.53 -44.86
N LEU A 31 2.01 30.57 -44.57
CA LEU A 31 2.87 30.58 -43.39
C LEU A 31 2.14 30.38 -42.07
N ILE A 32 0.91 30.87 -41.98
CA ILE A 32 0.10 30.70 -40.73
C ILE A 32 -0.24 29.24 -40.47
N HIS A 33 -0.47 28.42 -41.49
CA HIS A 33 -0.71 26.98 -41.34
C HIS A 33 0.54 26.27 -40.86
N LEU A 34 1.72 26.61 -41.37
CA LEU A 34 2.99 26.06 -40.95
C LEU A 34 3.31 26.49 -39.51
N PHE A 35 3.03 27.75 -39.19
CA PHE A 35 3.21 28.27 -37.83
C PHE A 35 2.27 27.57 -36.83
N SER A 36 0.98 27.36 -37.17
CA SER A 36 0.04 26.61 -36.40
C SER A 36 0.56 25.18 -36.15
N ALA A 37 0.97 24.49 -37.18
CA ALA A 37 1.51 23.12 -37.08
C ALA A 37 2.76 23.01 -36.19
N LEU A 38 3.62 24.07 -36.20
CA LEU A 38 4.79 24.13 -35.32
C LEU A 38 4.43 24.39 -33.86
N VAL A 39 3.39 25.20 -33.60
CA VAL A 39 2.93 25.55 -32.24
C VAL A 39 2.11 24.42 -31.60
N GLU A 40 1.33 23.69 -32.41
CA GLU A 40 0.48 22.57 -31.96
C GLU A 40 1.22 21.24 -31.84
N GLN A 41 2.51 21.17 -32.20
CA GLN A 41 3.28 19.90 -32.17
C GLN A 41 3.41 19.37 -30.76
N GLU A 42 2.81 18.21 -30.47
CA GLU A 42 2.90 17.55 -29.15
C GLU A 42 4.36 17.22 -28.83
N ASP A 43 4.80 17.57 -27.64
CA ASP A 43 6.19 17.41 -27.16
C ASP A 43 7.24 18.04 -28.11
N GLY A 44 6.84 19.05 -28.90
CA GLY A 44 7.71 19.70 -29.87
C GLY A 44 8.68 20.69 -29.24
N LEU A 45 9.81 20.93 -29.94
CA LEU A 45 10.81 21.91 -29.53
C LEU A 45 10.27 23.34 -29.47
N ILE A 46 9.42 23.72 -30.44
CA ILE A 46 8.89 25.08 -30.51
C ILE A 46 7.96 25.41 -29.34
N PRO A 47 6.95 24.58 -28.97
CA PRO A 47 6.15 24.82 -27.77
C PRO A 47 6.99 24.93 -26.49
N ASN A 48 8.04 24.10 -26.35
CA ASN A 48 8.94 24.14 -25.21
C ASN A 48 9.70 25.48 -25.12
N ILE A 49 10.29 25.93 -26.23
CA ILE A 49 10.97 27.25 -26.31
C ILE A 49 10.02 28.37 -25.95
N LEU A 50 8.79 28.38 -26.52
CA LEU A 50 7.79 29.40 -26.24
C LEU A 50 7.39 29.41 -24.75
N THR A 51 7.25 28.25 -24.13
CA THR A 51 6.97 28.12 -22.69
C THR A 51 8.12 28.68 -21.84
N LYS A 52 9.37 28.37 -22.19
CA LYS A 52 10.56 28.93 -21.50
C LYS A 52 10.70 30.46 -21.71
N MET A 53 10.18 30.99 -22.82
CA MET A 53 10.04 32.44 -23.04
C MET A 53 8.92 33.07 -22.19
N GLY A 54 8.19 32.29 -21.40
CA GLY A 54 7.06 32.77 -20.58
C GLY A 54 5.76 32.97 -21.33
N ILE A 55 5.64 32.41 -22.54
CA ILE A 55 4.44 32.55 -23.39
C ILE A 55 3.48 31.38 -23.10
N ARG A 56 2.23 31.68 -22.83
CA ARG A 56 1.17 30.68 -22.71
C ARG A 56 0.81 30.15 -24.10
N VAL A 57 1.32 28.96 -24.45
CA VAL A 57 1.11 28.35 -25.78
C VAL A 57 -0.36 28.25 -26.16
N LYS A 58 -1.25 27.90 -25.22
CA LYS A 58 -2.70 27.87 -25.47
C LYS A 58 -3.29 29.21 -25.91
N SER A 59 -2.85 30.30 -25.30
CA SER A 59 -3.33 31.64 -25.70
C SER A 59 -2.82 32.06 -27.07
N LEU A 60 -1.60 31.68 -27.43
CA LEU A 60 -1.05 31.88 -28.78
C LEU A 60 -1.82 31.05 -29.81
N ASP A 61 -2.09 29.81 -29.50
CA ASP A 61 -2.85 28.89 -30.36
C ASP A 61 -4.28 29.37 -30.58
N GLU A 62 -4.99 29.86 -29.57
CA GLU A 62 -6.30 30.49 -29.71
C GLU A 62 -6.26 31.69 -30.67
N ASP A 63 -5.21 32.49 -30.61
CA ASP A 63 -5.07 33.64 -31.51
C ASP A 63 -4.71 33.24 -32.96
N VAL A 64 -3.90 32.17 -33.11
CA VAL A 64 -3.60 31.56 -34.42
C VAL A 64 -4.89 31.01 -35.04
N ASN A 65 -5.70 30.31 -34.26
CA ASN A 65 -6.98 29.77 -34.72
C ASN A 65 -7.97 30.87 -35.13
N LYS A 66 -8.01 32.05 -34.42
CA LYS A 66 -8.81 33.21 -34.85
C LYS A 66 -8.34 33.76 -36.20
N VAL A 67 -7.05 33.80 -36.45
CA VAL A 67 -6.54 34.24 -37.75
C VAL A 67 -6.92 33.27 -38.86
N LEU A 68 -6.82 31.96 -38.60
CA LEU A 68 -7.23 30.90 -39.53
C LEU A 68 -8.74 31.00 -39.86
N ASP A 69 -9.57 31.20 -38.85
CA ASP A 69 -11.03 31.32 -39.04
C ASP A 69 -11.46 32.51 -39.91
N ASN A 70 -10.71 33.63 -39.85
CA ASN A 70 -10.99 34.84 -40.59
C ASN A 70 -10.54 34.81 -42.06
N LYS A 71 -9.82 33.75 -42.47
CA LYS A 71 -9.38 33.62 -43.87
C LYS A 71 -10.52 33.17 -44.81
N PRO A 72 -10.43 33.52 -46.09
CA PRO A 72 -11.41 33.08 -47.08
C PRO A 72 -11.47 31.56 -47.18
N LYS A 73 -12.68 30.99 -46.95
CA LYS A 73 -12.97 29.57 -47.03
C LYS A 73 -13.61 29.25 -48.39
N VAL A 74 -13.19 28.17 -49.03
CA VAL A 74 -13.77 27.71 -50.29
C VAL A 74 -14.76 26.58 -49.99
N LEU A 75 -16.05 26.84 -50.25
CA LEU A 75 -17.16 25.94 -50.03
C LEU A 75 -17.71 25.48 -51.39
N GLY A 76 -17.71 24.18 -51.71
CA GLY A 76 -18.31 23.63 -52.92
C GLY A 76 -17.79 22.21 -53.25
N GLU A 77 -18.57 21.47 -54.07
CA GLU A 77 -18.25 20.05 -54.47
C GLU A 77 -16.94 19.87 -55.24
N GLY A 78 -16.29 20.94 -55.68
CA GLY A 78 -14.97 20.98 -56.32
C GLY A 78 -13.78 21.13 -55.38
N ALA A 79 -14.02 21.35 -54.08
CA ALA A 79 -12.93 21.61 -53.10
C ALA A 79 -12.10 20.36 -52.77
N ASN A 80 -12.60 19.16 -52.99
CA ASN A 80 -11.95 17.88 -52.62
C ASN A 80 -11.12 17.22 -53.73
N SER A 81 -11.10 17.78 -54.94
CA SER A 81 -10.44 17.14 -56.12
C SER A 81 -9.10 17.76 -56.54
N SER A 82 -8.74 18.93 -56.03
CA SER A 82 -7.46 19.55 -56.33
C SER A 82 -6.64 19.70 -55.05
N GLY A 83 -5.49 19.01 -54.98
CA GLY A 83 -4.60 19.04 -53.83
C GLY A 83 -4.28 20.48 -53.38
N VAL A 84 -4.08 20.66 -52.07
CA VAL A 84 -3.71 21.96 -51.48
C VAL A 84 -2.28 22.28 -51.91
N TYR A 85 -2.07 23.50 -52.44
CA TYR A 85 -0.76 23.93 -52.99
C TYR A 85 -0.02 24.80 -51.92
N ALA A 86 1.31 24.55 -51.77
CA ALA A 86 2.14 25.45 -50.96
C ALA A 86 2.31 26.82 -51.66
N THR A 87 2.22 27.88 -50.86
CA THR A 87 2.50 29.25 -51.39
C THR A 87 4.00 29.47 -51.61
N ARG A 88 4.35 30.41 -52.46
CA ARG A 88 5.75 30.80 -52.68
C ARG A 88 6.47 31.21 -51.38
N GLN A 89 5.75 31.76 -50.41
CA GLN A 89 6.32 32.09 -49.10
C GLN A 89 6.80 30.89 -48.33
N ILE A 90 6.13 29.74 -48.40
CA ILE A 90 6.61 28.47 -47.78
C ILE A 90 7.91 28.02 -48.47
N GLU A 91 8.00 28.10 -49.79
CA GLU A 91 9.22 27.77 -50.51
C GLU A 91 10.39 28.69 -50.09
N GLU A 92 10.13 30.00 -49.96
CA GLU A 92 11.11 30.96 -49.46
C GLU A 92 11.57 30.66 -48.03
N VAL A 93 10.65 30.23 -47.13
CA VAL A 93 10.98 29.80 -45.76
C VAL A 93 11.84 28.55 -45.79
N LEU A 94 11.52 27.56 -46.59
CA LEU A 94 12.29 26.32 -46.68
C LEU A 94 13.72 26.57 -47.21
N VAL A 95 13.87 27.43 -48.23
CA VAL A 95 15.22 27.80 -48.73
C VAL A 95 16.00 28.53 -47.63
N LYS A 96 15.32 29.44 -46.93
CA LYS A 96 15.96 30.20 -45.85
C LYS A 96 16.33 29.29 -44.65
N ALA A 97 15.51 28.31 -44.33
CA ALA A 97 15.79 27.33 -43.29
C ALA A 97 17.04 26.49 -43.63
N GLU A 98 17.22 26.10 -44.90
CA GLU A 98 18.43 25.43 -45.36
C GLU A 98 19.68 26.31 -45.20
N ASP A 99 19.58 27.59 -45.51
CA ASP A 99 20.67 28.56 -45.31
C ASP A 99 21.03 28.75 -43.83
N ILE A 100 20.02 28.73 -42.93
CA ILE A 100 20.22 28.83 -41.49
C ILE A 100 20.88 27.54 -40.98
N ALA A 101 20.41 26.35 -41.40
CA ALA A 101 21.02 25.07 -41.07
C ALA A 101 22.50 25.02 -41.48
N LYS A 102 22.83 25.48 -42.67
CA LYS A 102 24.24 25.58 -43.13
C LYS A 102 25.10 26.51 -42.24
N LYS A 103 24.54 27.60 -41.78
CA LYS A 103 25.21 28.53 -40.82
C LYS A 103 25.44 27.94 -39.46
N PHE A 104 24.57 27.02 -39.04
CA PHE A 104 24.69 26.27 -37.77
C PHE A 104 25.59 25.01 -37.91
N GLU A 105 26.09 24.74 -39.12
CA GLU A 105 26.84 23.54 -39.49
C GLU A 105 26.03 22.27 -39.25
N ASP A 106 24.71 22.31 -39.40
CA ASP A 106 23.80 21.22 -39.24
C ASP A 106 23.61 20.42 -40.53
N SER A 107 23.53 19.10 -40.44
CA SER A 107 23.35 18.20 -41.58
C SER A 107 21.90 18.10 -42.05
N TYR A 108 20.93 18.39 -41.14
CA TYR A 108 19.51 18.33 -41.44
C TYR A 108 18.82 19.65 -41.05
N ILE A 109 17.73 19.91 -41.76
CA ILE A 109 16.84 21.05 -41.43
C ILE A 109 15.88 20.59 -40.31
N SER A 110 15.88 21.26 -39.17
CA SER A 110 15.02 21.03 -38.03
C SER A 110 13.98 22.15 -37.80
N VAL A 111 13.06 21.93 -36.87
CA VAL A 111 11.92 22.87 -36.64
C VAL A 111 12.36 24.26 -36.18
N GLU A 112 13.48 24.36 -35.44
CA GLU A 112 14.05 25.66 -35.05
C GLU A 112 14.56 26.45 -36.27
N HIS A 113 15.08 25.80 -37.30
CA HIS A 113 15.48 26.46 -38.53
C HIS A 113 14.27 26.99 -39.27
N LEU A 114 13.15 26.23 -39.29
CA LEU A 114 11.89 26.71 -39.86
C LEU A 114 11.36 27.91 -39.10
N MET A 115 11.35 27.87 -37.78
CA MET A 115 10.85 28.95 -36.94
C MET A 115 11.68 30.24 -37.13
N LEU A 116 13.01 30.13 -37.16
CA LEU A 116 13.90 31.24 -37.44
C LEU A 116 13.70 31.79 -38.86
N ALA A 117 13.47 30.92 -39.84
CA ALA A 117 13.19 31.34 -41.21
C ALA A 117 11.84 32.06 -41.32
N ILE A 118 10.80 31.59 -40.61
CA ILE A 118 9.50 32.27 -40.52
C ILE A 118 9.66 33.70 -39.95
N ILE A 119 10.43 33.83 -38.84
CA ILE A 119 10.71 35.13 -38.22
C ILE A 119 11.43 36.11 -39.19
N GLU A 120 12.30 35.60 -40.08
CA GLU A 120 13.06 36.40 -41.02
C GLU A 120 12.29 36.72 -42.34
N VAL A 121 11.47 35.80 -42.81
CA VAL A 121 10.76 35.94 -44.11
C VAL A 121 9.46 36.76 -43.97
N ASP A 122 8.69 36.52 -42.93
CA ASP A 122 7.45 37.28 -42.71
C ASP A 122 7.72 38.64 -42.11
N LYS A 123 7.82 39.66 -42.95
CA LYS A 123 8.08 41.03 -42.50
C LYS A 123 6.84 41.82 -42.14
N ASN A 124 5.70 41.55 -42.79
CA ASN A 124 4.47 42.34 -42.64
C ASN A 124 3.19 41.50 -42.64
N GLY A 125 3.30 40.15 -42.60
CA GLY A 125 2.19 39.22 -42.67
C GLY A 125 1.45 39.04 -41.35
N GLU A 126 0.56 38.06 -41.33
CA GLU A 126 -0.28 37.75 -40.17
C GLU A 126 0.54 37.09 -39.07
N VAL A 127 1.50 36.22 -39.40
CA VAL A 127 2.39 35.58 -38.45
C VAL A 127 3.25 36.65 -37.76
N LYS A 128 3.77 37.65 -38.50
CA LYS A 128 4.54 38.74 -37.89
C LYS A 128 3.76 39.49 -36.84
N LYS A 129 2.48 39.76 -37.06
CA LYS A 129 1.63 40.44 -36.07
C LYS A 129 1.49 39.63 -34.78
N LEU A 130 1.36 38.30 -34.91
CA LEU A 130 1.33 37.38 -33.75
C LEU A 130 2.68 37.34 -33.02
N LEU A 131 3.79 37.22 -33.77
CA LEU A 131 5.13 37.25 -33.22
C LEU A 131 5.41 38.53 -32.41
N ASP A 132 5.00 39.69 -32.96
CA ASP A 132 5.18 41.00 -32.28
C ASP A 132 4.28 41.11 -31.04
N LYS A 133 3.04 40.63 -31.11
CA LYS A 133 2.11 40.58 -29.96
C LYS A 133 2.69 39.85 -28.78
N TYR A 134 3.37 38.72 -29.00
CA TYR A 134 3.95 37.88 -27.98
C TYR A 134 5.46 38.15 -27.76
N ASN A 135 5.99 39.23 -28.33
CA ASN A 135 7.43 39.60 -28.23
C ASN A 135 8.39 38.49 -28.67
N ILE A 136 7.98 37.69 -29.66
CA ILE A 136 8.81 36.65 -30.26
C ILE A 136 9.68 37.28 -31.37
N ASN A 137 10.92 37.52 -31.07
CA ASN A 137 11.89 38.05 -32.04
C ASN A 137 13.09 37.13 -32.14
N LYS A 138 13.87 37.28 -33.20
CA LYS A 138 15.04 36.45 -33.46
C LYS A 138 16.01 36.42 -32.29
N LYS A 139 16.23 37.54 -31.60
CA LYS A 139 17.20 37.64 -30.48
C LYS A 139 16.72 36.80 -29.28
N ASN A 140 15.48 37.04 -28.84
CA ASN A 140 14.93 36.32 -27.67
C ASN A 140 14.78 34.82 -27.97
N PHE A 141 14.36 34.45 -29.17
CA PHE A 141 14.25 33.05 -29.57
C PHE A 141 15.61 32.38 -29.60
N MET A 142 16.65 33.03 -30.13
CA MET A 142 18.02 32.50 -30.17
C MET A 142 18.66 32.35 -28.81
N GLU A 143 18.34 33.20 -27.83
CA GLU A 143 18.82 33.12 -26.46
C GLU A 143 18.28 31.84 -25.80
N VAL A 144 16.98 31.63 -25.88
CA VAL A 144 16.34 30.42 -25.31
C VAL A 144 16.71 29.16 -26.10
N LEU A 145 16.81 29.24 -27.43
CA LEU A 145 17.27 28.11 -28.25
C LEU A 145 18.68 27.66 -27.89
N LYS A 146 19.61 28.57 -27.59
CA LYS A 146 20.94 28.23 -27.11
C LYS A 146 20.90 27.54 -25.74
N GLU A 147 20.00 27.92 -24.87
CA GLU A 147 19.82 27.28 -23.58
C GLU A 147 19.28 25.86 -23.74
N VAL A 148 18.28 25.64 -24.62
CA VAL A 148 17.63 24.34 -24.83
C VAL A 148 18.51 23.39 -25.68
N ARG A 149 19.15 23.90 -26.73
CA ARG A 149 19.94 23.10 -27.67
C ARG A 149 21.41 22.91 -27.22
N GLY A 150 21.94 23.85 -26.43
CA GLY A 150 23.37 23.88 -26.08
C GLY A 150 24.24 23.97 -27.35
N ASN A 151 25.32 23.19 -27.36
CA ASN A 151 26.25 23.09 -28.49
C ASN A 151 25.99 21.86 -29.37
N GLN A 152 24.79 21.28 -29.32
CA GLN A 152 24.50 20.07 -30.11
C GLN A 152 24.24 20.44 -31.58
N ARG A 153 24.74 19.60 -32.48
CA ARG A 153 24.50 19.70 -33.95
C ARG A 153 23.43 18.72 -34.38
N VAL A 154 22.66 19.09 -35.40
CA VAL A 154 21.63 18.24 -35.99
C VAL A 154 22.27 17.30 -36.97
N GLU A 155 22.72 16.15 -36.54
CA GLU A 155 23.40 15.15 -37.34
C GLU A 155 22.51 13.93 -37.68
N THR A 156 21.34 13.81 -37.05
CA THR A 156 20.40 12.70 -37.26
C THR A 156 19.05 13.19 -37.73
N GLN A 157 18.18 12.31 -38.22
CA GLN A 157 16.81 12.66 -38.64
C GLN A 157 15.85 12.92 -37.46
N ASP A 158 16.20 12.50 -36.22
CA ASP A 158 15.42 12.79 -35.01
C ASP A 158 16.31 13.40 -33.90
N PRO A 159 16.85 14.61 -34.10
CA PRO A 159 17.68 15.28 -33.10
C PRO A 159 16.86 15.86 -31.93
N GLU A 160 15.59 16.17 -32.19
CA GLU A 160 14.72 16.89 -31.26
C GLU A 160 14.28 16.00 -30.06
N GLY A 161 14.28 14.67 -30.25
CA GLY A 161 14.10 13.70 -29.18
C GLY A 161 15.24 13.70 -28.14
N THR A 162 16.41 14.25 -28.52
CA THR A 162 17.61 14.29 -27.68
C THR A 162 17.84 15.63 -26.98
N TYR A 163 17.07 16.69 -27.32
CA TYR A 163 17.19 18.00 -26.69
C TYR A 163 16.49 18.02 -25.33
N ASP A 164 17.15 18.64 -24.33
CA ASP A 164 16.65 18.72 -22.96
C ASP A 164 16.32 17.33 -22.36
N ALA A 165 17.19 16.34 -22.66
CA ALA A 165 16.94 14.96 -22.26
C ALA A 165 16.86 14.82 -20.73
N LEU A 166 17.64 15.58 -19.97
CA LEU A 166 17.57 15.62 -18.51
C LEU A 166 16.23 16.20 -18.00
N GLY A 167 15.69 17.20 -18.67
CA GLY A 167 14.38 17.77 -18.31
C GLY A 167 13.21 16.84 -18.64
N LYS A 168 13.36 16.00 -19.69
CA LYS A 168 12.33 15.04 -20.10
C LYS A 168 12.35 13.74 -19.27
N TYR A 169 13.54 13.21 -18.97
CA TYR A 169 13.71 11.90 -18.35
C TYR A 169 14.28 11.95 -16.94
N GLY A 170 14.36 13.14 -16.34
CA GLY A 170 14.87 13.32 -15.00
C GLY A 170 14.20 14.45 -14.24
N THR A 171 14.26 14.37 -12.94
CA THR A 171 13.75 15.40 -12.03
C THR A 171 14.91 16.07 -11.33
N ASN A 172 14.98 17.40 -11.37
CA ASN A 172 16.00 18.17 -10.68
C ASN A 172 15.67 18.30 -9.19
N LEU A 173 16.28 17.46 -8.35
CA LEU A 173 16.06 17.46 -6.89
C LEU A 173 16.57 18.76 -6.23
N THR A 174 17.66 19.34 -6.73
CA THR A 174 18.17 20.62 -6.22
C THR A 174 17.20 21.76 -6.47
N ASP A 175 16.49 21.74 -7.58
CA ASP A 175 15.46 22.72 -7.91
C ASP A 175 14.19 22.52 -7.07
N LEU A 176 13.80 21.27 -6.80
CA LEU A 176 12.72 20.95 -5.87
C LEU A 176 13.08 21.39 -4.44
N ALA A 177 14.33 21.19 -4.01
CA ALA A 177 14.82 21.68 -2.72
C ALA A 177 14.76 23.22 -2.63
N LYS A 178 15.11 23.93 -3.72
CA LYS A 178 14.96 25.40 -3.78
C LYS A 178 13.51 25.86 -3.67
N LYS A 179 12.60 25.08 -4.18
CA LYS A 179 11.14 25.35 -4.16
C LYS A 179 10.45 24.81 -2.91
N HIS A 180 11.17 24.24 -1.94
CA HIS A 180 10.64 23.60 -0.72
C HIS A 180 9.62 22.48 -0.97
N LYS A 181 9.75 21.79 -2.09
CA LYS A 181 8.87 20.69 -2.46
C LYS A 181 9.36 19.32 -2.00
N LEU A 182 10.55 19.23 -1.40
CA LEU A 182 11.08 18.01 -0.82
C LEU A 182 10.64 17.86 0.63
N ASP A 183 10.45 16.63 1.06
CA ASP A 183 10.13 16.31 2.45
C ASP A 183 11.34 16.50 3.36
N PRO A 184 11.16 16.94 4.63
CA PRO A 184 12.26 17.08 5.56
C PRO A 184 12.90 15.73 5.87
N VAL A 185 14.21 15.64 5.74
CA VAL A 185 14.97 14.42 5.99
C VAL A 185 15.47 14.41 7.44
N ILE A 186 15.04 13.41 8.20
CA ILE A 186 15.33 13.29 9.63
C ILE A 186 16.05 11.96 9.90
N GLY A 187 17.06 11.98 10.75
CA GLY A 187 17.74 10.77 11.25
C GLY A 187 18.66 10.08 10.23
N ARG A 188 19.06 10.76 9.13
CA ARG A 188 19.95 10.22 8.09
C ARG A 188 21.25 11.00 7.92
N ASP A 189 21.67 11.73 8.95
CA ASP A 189 22.85 12.59 8.91
C ASP A 189 24.14 11.86 8.62
N ASP A 190 24.33 10.69 9.18
CA ASP A 190 25.56 9.90 9.03
C ASP A 190 25.69 9.33 7.61
N GLU A 191 24.60 8.82 7.05
CA GLU A 191 24.57 8.32 5.68
C GLU A 191 24.79 9.45 4.67
N ILE A 192 24.16 10.62 4.87
CA ILE A 192 24.38 11.81 4.03
C ILE A 192 25.84 12.27 4.12
N ARG A 193 26.42 12.37 5.33
CA ARG A 193 27.83 12.71 5.50
C ARG A 193 28.76 11.70 4.85
N ARG A 194 28.44 10.42 4.94
CA ARG A 194 29.20 9.35 4.26
C ARG A 194 29.11 9.47 2.76
N THR A 195 27.93 9.75 2.22
CA THR A 195 27.71 10.01 0.80
C THR A 195 28.50 11.20 0.31
N ILE A 196 28.51 12.33 1.05
CA ILE A 196 29.33 13.52 0.78
C ILE A 196 30.83 13.18 0.74
N ARG A 197 31.32 12.43 1.73
CA ARG A 197 32.74 11.99 1.77
C ARG A 197 33.11 11.14 0.58
N ILE A 198 32.21 10.25 0.12
CA ILE A 198 32.48 9.40 -1.04
C ILE A 198 32.50 10.24 -2.31
N LEU A 199 31.55 11.14 -2.53
CA LEU A 199 31.50 12.04 -3.67
C LEU A 199 32.76 12.95 -3.77
N SER A 200 33.36 13.30 -2.64
CA SER A 200 34.58 14.11 -2.57
C SER A 200 35.87 13.33 -2.78
N ARG A 201 35.82 12.00 -3.01
CA ARG A 201 37.03 11.17 -3.23
C ARG A 201 37.56 11.35 -4.65
N ARG A 202 38.84 11.11 -4.82
CA ARG A 202 39.50 11.11 -6.14
C ARG A 202 39.13 9.88 -6.99
N THR A 203 38.92 8.74 -6.36
CA THR A 203 38.57 7.47 -6.98
C THR A 203 37.49 6.79 -6.14
N LYS A 204 36.68 5.91 -6.75
CA LYS A 204 35.52 5.28 -6.10
C LYS A 204 34.57 6.33 -5.49
N ASN A 205 34.31 7.37 -6.26
CA ASN A 205 33.56 8.54 -5.85
C ASN A 205 32.06 8.45 -6.18
N ASN A 206 31.57 7.27 -6.55
CA ASN A 206 30.16 7.02 -6.78
C ASN A 206 29.58 6.19 -5.62
N PRO A 207 28.79 6.76 -4.73
CA PRO A 207 28.15 6.02 -3.67
C PRO A 207 27.00 5.15 -4.20
N VAL A 208 26.81 3.98 -3.61
CA VAL A 208 25.61 3.16 -3.77
C VAL A 208 24.96 2.98 -2.42
N LEU A 209 23.73 3.45 -2.30
CA LEU A 209 22.89 3.28 -1.13
C LEU A 209 22.30 1.88 -1.16
N ILE A 210 22.65 1.05 -0.18
CA ILE A 210 22.21 -0.35 -0.11
C ILE A 210 21.36 -0.54 1.12
N GLY A 211 20.15 -1.03 0.95
CA GLY A 211 19.22 -1.28 2.04
C GLY A 211 17.92 -1.86 1.54
N GLU A 212 17.11 -2.36 2.45
CA GLU A 212 15.81 -2.93 2.14
C GLU A 212 14.84 -1.89 1.53
N PRO A 213 13.77 -2.31 0.83
CA PRO A 213 12.76 -1.39 0.32
C PRO A 213 12.11 -0.59 1.46
N GLY A 214 11.85 0.70 1.24
CA GLY A 214 11.12 1.53 2.22
C GLY A 214 11.96 2.03 3.41
N VAL A 215 13.28 1.76 3.49
CA VAL A 215 14.13 2.28 4.58
C VAL A 215 14.55 3.75 4.39
N GLY A 216 14.17 4.40 3.28
CA GLY A 216 14.46 5.82 3.04
C GLY A 216 15.76 6.10 2.27
N LYS A 217 16.15 5.24 1.33
CA LYS A 217 17.33 5.45 0.46
C LYS A 217 17.23 6.75 -0.35
N THR A 218 16.08 7.00 -0.95
CA THR A 218 15.81 8.21 -1.76
C THR A 218 15.88 9.48 -0.91
N ALA A 219 15.35 9.43 0.32
CA ALA A 219 15.40 10.56 1.27
C ALA A 219 16.83 11.04 1.56
N ILE A 220 17.82 10.14 1.57
CA ILE A 220 19.23 10.52 1.76
C ILE A 220 19.72 11.44 0.63
N VAL A 221 19.28 11.18 -0.59
CA VAL A 221 19.66 11.99 -1.77
C VAL A 221 18.92 13.33 -1.77
N GLU A 222 17.67 13.33 -1.35
CA GLU A 222 16.86 14.54 -1.15
C GLU A 222 17.47 15.42 -0.05
N GLY A 223 17.87 14.83 1.09
CA GLY A 223 18.59 15.54 2.13
C GLY A 223 19.95 16.08 1.69
N LEU A 224 20.66 15.38 0.81
CA LEU A 224 21.87 15.88 0.19
C LEU A 224 21.58 17.10 -0.72
N ALA A 225 20.49 17.06 -1.50
CA ALA A 225 20.08 18.18 -2.33
C ALA A 225 19.73 19.42 -1.48
N GLU A 226 19.04 19.24 -0.36
CA GLU A 226 18.79 20.33 0.60
C GLU A 226 20.07 20.94 1.17
N ARG A 227 21.03 20.10 1.57
CA ARG A 227 22.32 20.58 2.10
C ARG A 227 23.12 21.33 1.04
N ILE A 228 23.08 20.92 -0.23
CA ILE A 228 23.71 21.67 -1.34
C ILE A 228 23.07 23.05 -1.46
N VAL A 229 21.75 23.14 -1.42
CA VAL A 229 21.01 24.41 -1.53
C VAL A 229 21.31 25.34 -0.34
N ARG A 230 21.43 24.77 0.86
CA ARG A 230 21.80 25.54 2.09
C ARG A 230 23.28 25.90 2.14
N GLY A 231 24.12 25.33 1.26
CA GLY A 231 25.57 25.52 1.28
C GLY A 231 26.29 24.72 2.38
N ASP A 232 25.61 23.79 3.05
CA ASP A 232 26.15 22.92 4.10
C ASP A 232 26.86 21.70 3.52
N VAL A 233 27.73 21.94 2.56
CA VAL A 233 28.54 20.92 1.89
C VAL A 233 29.95 21.49 1.60
N PRO A 234 30.98 20.63 1.39
CA PRO A 234 32.30 21.08 0.97
C PRO A 234 32.25 21.91 -0.31
N GLU A 235 33.23 22.83 -0.47
CA GLU A 235 33.30 23.79 -1.60
C GLU A 235 33.09 23.12 -2.96
N GLY A 236 33.69 21.95 -3.17
CA GLY A 236 33.56 21.21 -4.45
C GLY A 236 32.17 20.65 -4.76
N LEU A 237 31.23 20.74 -3.82
CA LEU A 237 29.85 20.26 -4.00
C LEU A 237 28.80 21.39 -4.01
N LYS A 238 29.17 22.64 -3.66
CA LYS A 238 28.23 23.78 -3.56
C LYS A 238 27.51 24.12 -4.86
N ASP A 239 28.19 23.98 -6.00
CA ASP A 239 27.65 24.29 -7.34
C ASP A 239 27.11 23.05 -8.05
N LYS A 240 26.99 21.90 -7.37
CA LYS A 240 26.48 20.69 -7.96
C LYS A 240 24.95 20.70 -7.98
N VAL A 241 24.42 20.03 -9.01
CA VAL A 241 22.99 19.83 -9.19
C VAL A 241 22.73 18.34 -9.20
N ILE A 242 21.73 17.88 -8.46
CA ILE A 242 21.34 16.46 -8.43
C ILE A 242 20.10 16.28 -9.33
N PHE A 243 20.24 15.40 -10.31
CA PHE A 243 19.13 14.94 -11.14
C PHE A 243 18.78 13.50 -10.81
N SER A 244 17.53 13.25 -10.45
CA SER A 244 16.98 11.90 -10.33
C SER A 244 16.54 11.40 -11.71
N LEU A 245 17.11 10.31 -12.19
CA LEU A 245 16.78 9.71 -13.48
C LEU A 245 15.53 8.84 -13.35
N ASP A 246 14.53 9.11 -14.18
CA ASP A 246 13.32 8.31 -14.26
C ASP A 246 13.49 7.21 -15.34
N MET A 247 13.75 5.99 -14.86
CA MET A 247 13.90 4.82 -15.73
C MET A 247 12.58 4.44 -16.42
N GLY A 248 11.44 4.68 -15.76
CA GLY A 248 10.12 4.44 -16.33
C GLY A 248 9.87 5.29 -17.58
N SER A 249 10.14 6.59 -17.49
CA SER A 249 10.00 7.53 -18.60
C SER A 249 10.98 7.26 -19.75
N LEU A 250 12.18 6.75 -19.46
CA LEU A 250 13.13 6.36 -20.49
C LEU A 250 12.64 5.15 -21.32
N ILE A 251 11.96 4.21 -20.71
CA ILE A 251 11.46 2.98 -21.32
C ILE A 251 10.08 3.20 -21.94
N ALA A 252 9.24 4.03 -21.33
CA ALA A 252 7.87 4.27 -21.78
C ALA A 252 7.84 4.79 -23.23
N GLY A 253 7.02 4.16 -24.09
CA GLY A 253 6.87 4.54 -25.49
C GLY A 253 8.04 4.18 -26.40
N ALA A 254 9.12 3.58 -25.92
CA ALA A 254 10.19 3.07 -26.77
C ALA A 254 9.73 1.78 -27.47
N LYS A 255 9.44 1.87 -28.77
CA LYS A 255 8.99 0.72 -29.58
C LYS A 255 10.11 -0.26 -29.88
N TYR A 256 11.35 0.20 -29.91
CA TYR A 256 12.53 -0.59 -30.24
C TYR A 256 13.68 -0.32 -29.26
N ARG A 257 14.53 -1.31 -29.06
CA ARG A 257 15.73 -1.26 -28.23
C ARG A 257 16.63 -0.04 -28.50
N GLY A 258 16.77 0.34 -29.77
CA GLY A 258 17.60 1.48 -30.18
C GLY A 258 17.13 2.82 -29.61
N GLU A 259 15.82 3.04 -29.48
CA GLU A 259 15.26 4.30 -28.98
C GLU A 259 15.63 4.53 -27.50
N PHE A 260 15.54 3.51 -26.65
CA PHE A 260 15.98 3.60 -25.26
C PHE A 260 17.47 3.91 -25.14
N GLU A 261 18.33 3.21 -25.93
CA GLU A 261 19.77 3.45 -25.95
C GLU A 261 20.09 4.88 -26.40
N GLU A 262 19.36 5.42 -27.38
CA GLU A 262 19.52 6.80 -27.85
C GLU A 262 19.11 7.82 -26.80
N ARG A 263 17.96 7.61 -26.11
CA ARG A 263 17.52 8.47 -25.01
C ARG A 263 18.53 8.48 -23.86
N LEU A 264 19.01 7.30 -23.44
CA LEU A 264 20.02 7.20 -22.39
C LEU A 264 21.35 7.86 -22.81
N LYS A 265 21.80 7.66 -24.05
CA LYS A 265 22.97 8.33 -24.59
C LYS A 265 22.83 9.85 -24.59
N ALA A 266 21.63 10.37 -24.91
CA ALA A 266 21.34 11.80 -24.87
C ALA A 266 21.49 12.35 -23.44
N VAL A 267 20.87 11.70 -22.45
CA VAL A 267 21.01 12.04 -21.03
C VAL A 267 22.48 12.03 -20.60
N LEU A 268 23.22 10.96 -20.92
CA LEU A 268 24.62 10.82 -20.53
C LEU A 268 25.51 11.90 -21.20
N LYS A 269 25.24 12.24 -22.47
CA LYS A 269 25.95 13.30 -23.17
C LYS A 269 25.70 14.68 -22.54
N GLU A 270 24.48 14.94 -22.10
CA GLU A 270 24.13 16.19 -21.40
C GLU A 270 24.82 16.28 -20.05
N VAL A 271 24.85 15.17 -19.29
CA VAL A 271 25.60 15.09 -18.01
C VAL A 271 27.09 15.34 -18.24
N GLN A 272 27.70 14.73 -19.26
CA GLN A 272 29.11 14.96 -19.63
C GLN A 272 29.39 16.44 -19.99
N SER A 273 28.49 17.06 -20.79
CA SER A 273 28.62 18.46 -21.19
C SER A 273 28.56 19.45 -20.02
N SER A 274 28.05 19.02 -18.87
CA SER A 274 28.01 19.82 -17.63
C SER A 274 29.35 19.95 -16.92
N GLU A 275 30.41 19.30 -17.44
CA GLU A 275 31.76 19.29 -16.83
C GLU A 275 31.74 18.88 -15.35
N GLY A 276 30.93 17.88 -15.03
CA GLY A 276 30.81 17.32 -13.69
C GLY A 276 29.99 18.17 -12.70
N ARG A 277 29.25 19.18 -13.16
CA ARG A 277 28.30 19.90 -12.31
C ARG A 277 27.09 19.09 -11.93
N ILE A 278 26.70 18.14 -12.77
CA ILE A 278 25.54 17.28 -12.54
C ILE A 278 25.96 15.98 -11.86
N ILE A 279 25.24 15.64 -10.78
CA ILE A 279 25.29 14.33 -10.12
C ILE A 279 23.99 13.60 -10.48
N LEU A 280 24.10 12.44 -11.12
CA LEU A 280 22.96 11.65 -11.53
C LEU A 280 22.56 10.70 -10.39
N PHE A 281 21.33 10.81 -9.91
CA PHE A 281 20.76 9.81 -9.02
C PHE A 281 20.00 8.76 -9.81
N ILE A 282 20.31 7.50 -9.57
CA ILE A 282 19.68 6.37 -10.24
C ILE A 282 19.11 5.45 -9.17
N ASP A 283 17.80 5.53 -9.00
CA ASP A 283 17.11 4.55 -8.16
C ASP A 283 17.03 3.20 -8.88
N GLU A 284 17.03 2.12 -8.13
CA GLU A 284 17.08 0.75 -8.68
C GLU A 284 18.20 0.58 -9.74
N ILE A 285 19.41 1.01 -9.42
CA ILE A 285 20.55 0.99 -10.35
C ILE A 285 20.81 -0.39 -10.97
N HIS A 286 20.35 -1.46 -10.33
CA HIS A 286 20.43 -2.82 -10.83
C HIS A 286 19.67 -3.02 -12.15
N THR A 287 18.60 -2.23 -12.41
CA THR A 287 17.82 -2.28 -13.65
C THR A 287 18.65 -1.90 -14.87
N ILE A 288 19.60 -0.97 -14.72
CA ILE A 288 20.52 -0.55 -15.77
C ILE A 288 21.63 -1.57 -15.96
N VAL A 289 22.13 -2.15 -14.86
CA VAL A 289 23.30 -3.02 -14.86
C VAL A 289 22.94 -4.47 -15.17
N GLY A 290 21.73 -4.90 -14.80
CA GLY A 290 21.27 -6.29 -14.91
C GLY A 290 20.56 -6.64 -16.22
N ALA A 291 20.22 -5.68 -17.01
CA ALA A 291 19.37 -5.82 -18.20
C ALA A 291 19.99 -6.65 -19.35
N GLY A 292 21.18 -7.25 -19.19
CA GLY A 292 21.89 -7.94 -20.25
C GLY A 292 21.93 -9.48 -20.22
N LYS A 293 21.23 -10.14 -19.27
CA LYS A 293 21.37 -11.61 -19.09
C LYS A 293 20.25 -12.47 -19.65
N THR A 294 19.16 -11.91 -20.07
CA THR A 294 18.09 -12.62 -20.80
C THR A 294 18.19 -12.27 -22.28
N ASP A 295 18.04 -13.23 -23.18
CA ASP A 295 18.02 -13.03 -24.64
C ASP A 295 17.03 -11.91 -25.01
N GLY A 296 17.55 -10.72 -25.40
CA GLY A 296 16.78 -9.56 -25.78
C GLY A 296 16.73 -8.42 -24.75
N ALA A 297 17.33 -8.54 -23.56
CA ALA A 297 17.35 -7.48 -22.56
C ALA A 297 18.40 -6.39 -22.86
N MET A 298 18.08 -5.15 -22.46
CA MET A 298 18.85 -3.93 -22.74
C MET A 298 20.16 -3.89 -21.95
N ASP A 299 21.30 -3.78 -22.60
CA ASP A 299 22.62 -3.67 -21.95
C ASP A 299 23.05 -2.19 -21.79
N ALA A 300 22.27 -1.44 -21.01
CA ALA A 300 22.57 -0.05 -20.64
C ALA A 300 23.86 0.08 -19.79
N GLY A 301 24.25 -1.00 -19.12
CA GLY A 301 25.48 -1.05 -18.33
C GLY A 301 26.72 -0.77 -19.15
N ASN A 302 26.74 -1.21 -20.41
CA ASN A 302 27.88 -0.97 -21.29
C ASN A 302 28.05 0.50 -21.72
N LEU A 303 27.00 1.32 -21.63
CA LEU A 303 27.07 2.76 -21.89
C LEU A 303 27.62 3.53 -20.68
N ILE A 304 27.26 3.11 -19.47
CA ILE A 304 27.61 3.80 -18.22
C ILE A 304 29.03 3.42 -17.73
N LYS A 305 29.43 2.15 -17.89
CA LYS A 305 30.74 1.65 -17.43
C LYS A 305 31.95 2.45 -17.92
N PRO A 306 32.06 2.82 -19.21
CA PRO A 306 33.19 3.62 -19.70
C PRO A 306 33.22 5.02 -19.07
N LEU A 307 32.08 5.65 -18.85
CA LEU A 307 31.96 6.99 -18.30
C LEU A 307 32.34 7.02 -16.82
N LEU A 308 31.88 6.03 -16.04
CA LEU A 308 32.31 5.82 -14.65
C LEU A 308 33.83 5.51 -14.59
N ALA A 309 34.35 4.79 -15.57
CA ALA A 309 35.76 4.44 -15.60
C ALA A 309 36.68 5.66 -15.82
N ARG A 310 36.25 6.61 -16.63
CA ARG A 310 36.98 7.85 -16.94
C ARG A 310 36.72 8.95 -15.93
N GLY A 311 35.75 8.80 -15.01
CA GLY A 311 35.36 9.85 -14.07
C GLY A 311 34.53 10.97 -14.71
N GLU A 312 33.96 10.72 -15.89
CA GLU A 312 33.15 11.67 -16.65
C GLU A 312 31.68 11.67 -16.16
N LEU A 313 31.28 10.64 -15.40
CA LEU A 313 29.97 10.50 -14.78
C LEU A 313 30.12 10.41 -13.28
N HIS A 314 29.43 11.30 -12.57
CA HIS A 314 29.21 11.22 -11.13
C HIS A 314 27.79 10.74 -10.89
N CYS A 315 27.65 9.62 -10.18
CA CYS A 315 26.32 9.09 -9.88
C CYS A 315 26.20 8.59 -8.44
N ILE A 316 24.97 8.63 -7.93
CA ILE A 316 24.52 8.00 -6.69
C ILE A 316 23.56 6.89 -7.13
N GLY A 317 23.85 5.65 -6.78
CA GLY A 317 22.94 4.54 -7.01
C GLY A 317 22.16 4.19 -5.75
N ALA A 318 20.96 3.62 -5.90
CA ALA A 318 20.22 2.97 -4.82
C ALA A 318 19.81 1.57 -5.26
N THR A 319 19.86 0.58 -4.34
CA THR A 319 19.50 -0.81 -4.62
C THR A 319 19.30 -1.59 -3.33
N THR A 320 18.80 -2.82 -3.41
CA THR A 320 18.72 -3.74 -2.27
C THR A 320 20.01 -4.52 -2.06
N PHE A 321 20.14 -5.22 -0.92
CA PHE A 321 21.33 -6.07 -0.65
C PHE A 321 21.48 -7.19 -1.68
N ASP A 322 20.39 -7.87 -2.01
CA ASP A 322 20.43 -9.02 -2.93
C ASP A 322 20.77 -8.58 -4.35
N GLU A 323 20.18 -7.48 -4.82
CA GLU A 323 20.45 -6.91 -6.13
C GLU A 323 21.88 -6.38 -6.25
N TYR A 324 22.40 -5.75 -5.19
CA TYR A 324 23.80 -5.32 -5.14
C TYR A 324 24.75 -6.49 -5.33
N ARG A 325 24.54 -7.59 -4.57
CA ARG A 325 25.35 -8.81 -4.69
C ARG A 325 25.23 -9.46 -6.07
N GLN A 326 24.01 -9.47 -6.61
CA GLN A 326 23.74 -10.16 -7.86
C GLN A 326 24.28 -9.41 -9.09
N TYR A 327 24.19 -8.07 -9.11
CA TYR A 327 24.42 -7.26 -10.30
C TYR A 327 25.68 -6.38 -10.23
N ILE A 328 26.02 -5.82 -9.07
CA ILE A 328 27.13 -4.88 -8.92
C ILE A 328 28.40 -5.57 -8.41
N GLU A 329 28.32 -6.36 -7.36
CA GLU A 329 29.46 -7.04 -6.74
C GLU A 329 30.09 -8.09 -7.67
N LYS A 330 29.28 -8.79 -8.48
CA LYS A 330 29.79 -9.74 -9.48
C LYS A 330 30.48 -9.08 -10.66
N ASP A 331 30.23 -7.82 -10.95
CA ASP A 331 30.88 -7.06 -12.01
C ASP A 331 32.08 -6.29 -11.47
N LYS A 332 33.28 -6.84 -11.67
CA LYS A 332 34.55 -6.26 -11.18
C LYS A 332 34.83 -4.84 -11.66
N ALA A 333 34.23 -4.40 -12.78
CA ALA A 333 34.40 -3.04 -13.29
C ALA A 333 33.57 -2.04 -12.47
N LEU A 334 32.35 -2.43 -12.09
CA LEU A 334 31.44 -1.62 -11.26
C LEU A 334 31.85 -1.63 -9.78
N GLU A 335 32.18 -2.79 -9.23
CA GLU A 335 32.66 -2.94 -7.85
C GLU A 335 33.83 -2.00 -7.51
N ARG A 336 34.75 -1.79 -8.49
CA ARG A 336 35.87 -0.88 -8.33
C ARG A 336 35.52 0.60 -8.42
N ARG A 337 34.32 0.94 -8.87
CA ARG A 337 33.86 2.34 -9.09
C ARG A 337 32.82 2.80 -8.09
N PHE A 338 32.01 1.87 -7.60
CA PHE A 338 31.01 2.14 -6.59
C PHE A 338 31.55 1.90 -5.16
N GLN A 339 31.07 2.70 -4.22
CA GLN A 339 31.34 2.55 -2.81
C GLN A 339 30.03 2.35 -2.04
N PRO A 340 29.83 1.22 -1.36
CA PRO A 340 28.60 0.96 -0.65
C PRO A 340 28.42 1.88 0.58
N VAL A 341 27.19 2.35 0.74
CA VAL A 341 26.65 3.02 1.92
C VAL A 341 25.46 2.19 2.38
N VAL A 342 25.60 1.51 3.49
CA VAL A 342 24.53 0.70 4.07
C VAL A 342 23.51 1.63 4.70
N VAL A 343 22.23 1.42 4.39
CA VAL A 343 21.08 2.13 4.93
C VAL A 343 20.25 1.11 5.68
N GLU A 344 20.34 1.13 6.99
CA GLU A 344 19.62 0.22 7.88
C GLU A 344 18.19 0.71 8.14
N GLU A 345 17.32 -0.22 8.55
CA GLU A 345 15.98 0.13 9.04
C GLU A 345 16.13 1.02 10.28
N PRO A 346 15.44 2.17 10.36
CA PRO A 346 15.50 3.04 11.53
C PRO A 346 14.84 2.36 12.74
N THR A 347 15.26 2.77 13.94
CA THR A 347 14.61 2.33 15.17
C THR A 347 13.19 2.86 15.26
N VAL A 348 12.38 2.32 16.17
CA VAL A 348 10.99 2.81 16.38
C VAL A 348 11.02 4.29 16.83
N GLU A 349 11.98 4.67 17.66
CA GLU A 349 12.19 6.06 18.13
C GLU A 349 12.54 7.00 16.97
N ASP A 350 13.43 6.57 16.08
CA ASP A 350 13.78 7.33 14.88
C ASP A 350 12.58 7.46 13.93
N ALA A 351 11.82 6.38 13.75
CA ALA A 351 10.61 6.38 12.93
C ALA A 351 9.55 7.36 13.49
N ILE A 352 9.35 7.42 14.81
CA ILE A 352 8.47 8.41 15.44
C ILE A 352 8.96 9.83 15.16
N SER A 353 10.26 10.06 15.22
CA SER A 353 10.85 11.37 14.93
C SER A 353 10.65 11.78 13.47
N ILE A 354 10.80 10.83 12.54
CA ILE A 354 10.52 11.02 11.10
C ILE A 354 9.04 11.38 10.89
N LEU A 355 8.12 10.60 11.48
CA LEU A 355 6.68 10.86 11.38
C LEU A 355 6.29 12.23 11.93
N ARG A 356 6.90 12.66 13.04
CA ARG A 356 6.70 14.01 13.60
C ARG A 356 7.15 15.11 12.64
N GLY A 357 8.23 14.90 11.92
CA GLY A 357 8.70 15.85 10.91
C GLY A 357 7.82 15.91 9.66
N LEU A 358 7.16 14.80 9.30
CA LEU A 358 6.24 14.73 8.17
C LEU A 358 4.81 15.14 8.53
N LYS A 359 4.47 15.18 9.82
CA LYS A 359 3.12 15.42 10.35
C LYS A 359 2.43 16.61 9.71
N GLU A 360 3.07 17.78 9.71
CA GLU A 360 2.47 19.03 9.22
C GLU A 360 2.09 18.92 7.73
N ARG A 361 2.91 18.26 6.92
CA ARG A 361 2.62 18.03 5.49
C ARG A 361 1.43 17.11 5.27
N PHE A 362 1.32 16.03 6.05
CA PHE A 362 0.15 15.15 5.98
C PHE A 362 -1.12 15.85 6.46
N GLU A 363 -1.03 16.66 7.53
CA GLU A 363 -2.15 17.47 8.01
C GLU A 363 -2.64 18.45 6.96
N ILE A 364 -1.74 19.10 6.23
CA ILE A 364 -2.07 20.02 5.14
C ILE A 364 -2.67 19.27 3.94
N HIS A 365 -2.03 18.14 3.54
CA HIS A 365 -2.48 17.37 2.38
C HIS A 365 -3.89 16.79 2.56
N HIS A 366 -4.14 16.18 3.72
CA HIS A 366 -5.44 15.56 4.00
C HIS A 366 -6.47 16.54 4.58
N GLY A 367 -6.01 17.67 5.12
CA GLY A 367 -6.87 18.65 5.79
C GLY A 367 -7.43 18.14 7.12
N VAL A 368 -6.69 17.25 7.80
CA VAL A 368 -7.07 16.63 9.08
C VAL A 368 -5.97 16.87 10.10
N ARG A 369 -6.31 16.79 11.40
CA ARG A 369 -5.35 16.87 12.47
C ARG A 369 -4.82 15.48 12.84
N ILE A 370 -3.52 15.34 13.05
CA ILE A 370 -2.90 14.06 13.44
C ILE A 370 -2.38 14.18 14.88
N HIS A 371 -2.86 13.32 15.76
CA HIS A 371 -2.36 13.28 17.14
C HIS A 371 -0.99 12.65 17.24
N ASP A 372 -0.17 13.10 18.19
CA ASP A 372 1.15 12.48 18.44
C ASP A 372 1.02 11.00 18.86
N THR A 373 -0.06 10.67 19.57
CA THR A 373 -0.39 9.27 19.91
C THR A 373 -0.61 8.40 18.68
N ALA A 374 -1.19 8.94 17.60
CA ALA A 374 -1.34 8.23 16.33
C ALA A 374 0.01 7.92 15.67
N LEU A 375 0.97 8.87 15.69
CA LEU A 375 2.31 8.67 15.16
C LEU A 375 3.06 7.60 15.94
N ILE A 376 2.98 7.65 17.27
CA ILE A 376 3.59 6.64 18.16
C ILE A 376 2.95 5.27 17.91
N ALA A 377 1.64 5.20 17.78
CA ALA A 377 0.92 3.98 17.49
C ALA A 377 1.32 3.42 16.10
N ALA A 378 1.37 4.26 15.07
CA ALA A 378 1.76 3.85 13.73
C ALA A 378 3.14 3.22 13.69
N ALA A 379 4.14 3.85 14.34
CA ALA A 379 5.50 3.30 14.40
C ALA A 379 5.57 1.99 15.20
N LYS A 380 4.97 1.94 16.38
CA LYS A 380 5.03 0.75 17.25
C LYS A 380 4.22 -0.42 16.70
N LEU A 381 3.00 -0.16 16.25
CA LEU A 381 2.11 -1.21 15.79
C LEU A 381 2.55 -1.75 14.41
N SER A 382 3.01 -0.89 13.49
CA SER A 382 3.55 -1.36 12.21
C SER A 382 4.82 -2.19 12.39
N HIS A 383 5.71 -1.78 13.29
CA HIS A 383 6.92 -2.55 13.60
C HIS A 383 6.58 -3.95 14.15
N ARG A 384 5.55 -4.03 15.00
CA ARG A 384 5.13 -5.27 15.65
C ARG A 384 4.33 -6.22 14.75
N TYR A 385 3.45 -5.69 13.90
CA TYR A 385 2.45 -6.49 13.19
C TYR A 385 2.67 -6.59 11.68
N ILE A 386 3.46 -5.68 11.06
CA ILE A 386 3.80 -5.72 9.65
C ILE A 386 5.24 -6.16 9.49
N GLN A 387 5.44 -7.42 9.04
CA GLN A 387 6.77 -8.05 8.97
C GLN A 387 7.38 -8.04 7.57
N ASP A 388 6.57 -7.89 6.54
CA ASP A 388 6.97 -7.92 5.13
C ASP A 388 7.42 -6.56 4.58
N ARG A 389 7.37 -5.51 5.40
CA ARG A 389 7.76 -4.14 5.08
C ARG A 389 8.62 -3.54 6.20
N TYR A 390 9.38 -2.50 5.87
CA TYR A 390 10.34 -1.88 6.78
C TYR A 390 9.92 -0.48 7.22
N LEU A 391 10.40 -0.05 8.38
CA LEU A 391 10.28 1.33 8.82
C LEU A 391 11.22 2.24 7.98
N PRO A 392 10.88 3.53 7.76
CA PRO A 392 9.68 4.22 8.23
C PRO A 392 8.46 4.02 7.33
N ASP A 393 8.62 3.45 6.12
CA ASP A 393 7.62 3.39 5.05
C ASP A 393 6.28 2.82 5.52
N LYS A 394 6.29 1.65 6.17
CA LYS A 394 5.06 1.03 6.70
C LYS A 394 4.31 1.89 7.72
N ALA A 395 5.01 2.72 8.48
CA ALA A 395 4.39 3.61 9.45
C ALA A 395 3.88 4.90 8.78
N ILE A 396 4.59 5.39 7.76
CA ILE A 396 4.17 6.51 6.93
C ILE A 396 2.87 6.16 6.21
N ASP A 397 2.81 5.00 5.56
CA ASP A 397 1.63 4.53 4.85
C ASP A 397 0.40 4.40 5.77
N LEU A 398 0.59 3.93 7.02
CA LEU A 398 -0.52 3.87 7.98
C LEU A 398 -1.08 5.26 8.31
N ILE A 399 -0.23 6.24 8.47
CA ILE A 399 -0.66 7.63 8.75
C ILE A 399 -1.31 8.25 7.52
N ASP A 400 -0.75 8.01 6.34
CA ASP A 400 -1.30 8.51 5.08
C ASP A 400 -2.69 7.93 4.81
N GLU A 401 -2.86 6.61 4.96
CA GLU A 401 -4.18 5.98 4.80
C GLU A 401 -5.16 6.40 5.90
N ALA A 402 -4.70 6.63 7.13
CA ALA A 402 -5.55 7.14 8.21
C ALA A 402 -6.06 8.55 7.90
N GLY A 403 -5.18 9.42 7.41
CA GLY A 403 -5.55 10.76 6.95
C GLY A 403 -6.53 10.71 5.77
N ALA A 404 -6.27 9.85 4.79
CA ALA A 404 -7.13 9.65 3.64
C ALA A 404 -8.51 9.09 4.03
N MET A 405 -8.56 8.16 4.99
CA MET A 405 -9.82 7.60 5.50
C MET A 405 -10.70 8.69 6.14
N ILE A 406 -10.13 9.46 7.07
CA ILE A 406 -10.88 10.57 7.73
C ILE A 406 -11.31 11.62 6.70
N ARG A 407 -10.44 11.99 5.77
CA ARG A 407 -10.80 12.90 4.67
C ARG A 407 -11.97 12.37 3.85
N THR A 408 -11.95 11.09 3.51
CA THR A 408 -13.04 10.45 2.77
C THR A 408 -14.33 10.43 3.58
N GLU A 409 -14.26 10.21 4.90
CA GLU A 409 -15.41 10.30 5.80
C GLU A 409 -15.98 11.73 5.87
N ILE A 410 -15.11 12.75 5.88
CA ILE A 410 -15.53 14.17 5.84
C ILE A 410 -16.18 14.52 4.48
N ASP A 411 -15.61 14.03 3.38
CA ASP A 411 -16.10 14.32 2.04
C ASP A 411 -17.32 13.48 1.64
N SER A 412 -17.52 12.32 2.25
CA SER A 412 -18.66 11.43 2.05
C SER A 412 -19.76 11.65 3.08
N LEU A 413 -20.93 11.07 2.81
CA LEU A 413 -22.04 11.10 3.77
C LEU A 413 -21.73 10.19 4.96
N PRO A 414 -21.92 10.65 6.22
CA PRO A 414 -21.77 9.80 7.38
C PRO A 414 -22.63 8.54 7.27
N THR A 415 -22.13 7.41 7.77
CA THR A 415 -22.81 6.10 7.67
C THR A 415 -24.23 6.13 8.23
N GLU A 416 -24.46 6.90 9.30
CA GLU A 416 -25.80 7.07 9.90
C GLU A 416 -26.75 7.76 8.93
N LEU A 417 -26.29 8.80 8.26
CA LEU A 417 -27.09 9.56 7.29
C LEU A 417 -27.35 8.75 6.02
N ASP A 418 -26.34 8.01 5.54
CA ASP A 418 -26.51 7.10 4.40
C ASP A 418 -27.51 5.99 4.71
N ASN A 419 -27.47 5.39 5.89
CA ASN A 419 -28.44 4.38 6.33
C ASN A 419 -29.87 4.93 6.41
N ILE A 420 -30.05 6.15 6.91
CA ILE A 420 -31.37 6.80 6.95
C ILE A 420 -31.88 7.04 5.54
N ARG A 421 -31.02 7.53 4.62
CA ARG A 421 -31.39 7.73 3.21
C ARG A 421 -31.74 6.43 2.50
N ARG A 422 -30.98 5.36 2.73
CA ARG A 422 -31.27 4.04 2.13
C ARG A 422 -32.58 3.49 2.66
N LYS A 423 -32.82 3.60 3.99
CA LYS A 423 -34.08 3.17 4.58
C LYS A 423 -35.27 3.99 4.07
N GLN A 424 -35.11 5.30 3.98
CA GLN A 424 -36.13 6.19 3.40
C GLN A 424 -36.46 5.78 1.94
N PHE A 425 -35.44 5.58 1.11
CA PHE A 425 -35.62 5.16 -0.29
C PHE A 425 -36.32 3.79 -0.41
N GLN A 426 -35.97 2.85 0.47
CA GLN A 426 -36.62 1.53 0.49
C GLN A 426 -38.11 1.64 0.85
N LEU A 427 -38.46 2.48 1.86
CA LEU A 427 -39.83 2.70 2.26
C LEU A 427 -40.63 3.48 1.18
N GLU A 428 -40.00 4.39 0.46
CA GLU A 428 -40.63 5.09 -0.69
C GLU A 428 -40.97 4.12 -1.83
N ILE A 429 -40.12 3.14 -2.12
CA ILE A 429 -40.43 2.06 -3.10
C ILE A 429 -41.61 1.23 -2.61
N GLU A 430 -41.63 0.86 -1.30
CA GLU A 430 -42.73 0.10 -0.71
C GLU A 430 -44.07 0.90 -0.74
N LYS A 431 -43.99 2.20 -0.50
CA LYS A 431 -45.12 3.11 -0.62
C LYS A 431 -45.67 3.12 -2.04
N GLU A 432 -44.84 3.22 -3.05
CA GLU A 432 -45.30 3.17 -4.47
C GLU A 432 -45.96 1.83 -4.83
N ALA A 433 -45.43 0.73 -4.27
CA ALA A 433 -46.02 -0.58 -4.49
C ALA A 433 -47.42 -0.69 -3.84
N LEU A 434 -47.55 -0.28 -2.57
CA LEU A 434 -48.81 -0.30 -1.82
C LEU A 434 -49.87 0.67 -2.35
N THR A 435 -49.45 1.77 -2.97
CA THR A 435 -50.42 2.74 -3.59
C THR A 435 -51.15 2.15 -4.77
N LYS A 436 -50.65 1.11 -5.40
CA LYS A 436 -51.29 0.41 -6.52
C LYS A 436 -52.28 -0.67 -6.06
N GLU A 437 -52.29 -0.99 -4.76
CA GLU A 437 -53.22 -1.97 -4.16
C GLU A 437 -54.42 -1.26 -3.57
N SER A 438 -55.64 -1.88 -3.64
CA SER A 438 -56.89 -1.25 -3.27
C SER A 438 -57.56 -1.84 -2.02
N ASP A 439 -56.95 -2.85 -1.36
CA ASP A 439 -57.49 -3.50 -0.18
C ASP A 439 -57.33 -2.68 1.11
N GLU A 440 -58.23 -2.90 2.09
CA GLU A 440 -58.24 -2.15 3.38
C GLU A 440 -56.98 -2.39 4.23
N GLY A 441 -56.31 -3.55 4.08
CA GLY A 441 -55.09 -3.86 4.79
C GLY A 441 -53.90 -3.01 4.29
N SER A 442 -53.82 -2.89 2.97
CA SER A 442 -52.78 -2.08 2.31
C SER A 442 -52.93 -0.58 2.60
N LYS A 443 -54.17 -0.09 2.68
CA LYS A 443 -54.44 1.31 3.09
C LYS A 443 -54.02 1.62 4.53
N LYS A 444 -54.21 0.72 5.48
CA LYS A 444 -53.75 0.91 6.88
C LYS A 444 -52.23 0.89 6.97
N LYS A 445 -51.58 0.01 6.22
CA LYS A 445 -50.11 -0.03 6.12
C LYS A 445 -49.54 1.22 5.48
N LEU A 446 -50.18 1.75 4.44
CA LEU A 446 -49.77 2.94 3.74
C LEU A 446 -49.72 4.16 4.65
N VAL A 447 -50.73 4.38 5.52
CA VAL A 447 -50.78 5.45 6.50
C VAL A 447 -49.64 5.34 7.55
N ALA A 448 -49.36 4.11 8.00
CA ALA A 448 -48.27 3.89 8.94
C ALA A 448 -46.89 4.17 8.29
N LEU A 449 -46.73 3.72 7.04
CA LEU A 449 -45.53 3.92 6.26
C LEU A 449 -45.28 5.39 5.91
N GLU A 450 -46.32 6.13 5.57
CA GLU A 450 -46.25 7.58 5.33
C GLU A 450 -45.76 8.34 6.59
N LYS A 451 -46.21 7.92 7.74
CA LYS A 451 -45.74 8.52 9.02
C LYS A 451 -44.26 8.20 9.25
N GLU A 452 -43.81 6.95 9.02
CA GLU A 452 -42.42 6.57 9.18
C GLU A 452 -41.52 7.31 8.18
N ILE A 453 -41.95 7.45 6.93
CA ILE A 453 -41.22 8.24 5.90
C ILE A 453 -41.09 9.70 6.33
N ALA A 454 -42.20 10.32 6.87
CA ALA A 454 -42.15 11.70 7.32
C ALA A 454 -41.19 11.91 8.49
N GLU A 455 -41.17 10.98 9.47
CA GLU A 455 -40.24 11.00 10.58
C GLU A 455 -38.76 10.85 10.11
N LEU A 456 -38.49 9.90 9.23
CA LEU A 456 -37.17 9.69 8.66
C LEU A 456 -36.72 10.88 7.82
N LYS A 457 -37.63 11.50 7.06
CA LYS A 457 -37.32 12.69 6.26
C LYS A 457 -36.94 13.88 7.14
N ALA A 458 -37.71 14.15 8.19
CA ALA A 458 -37.38 15.19 9.14
C ALA A 458 -35.99 14.98 9.79
N LYS A 459 -35.71 13.73 10.19
CA LYS A 459 -34.41 13.35 10.75
C LYS A 459 -33.27 13.47 9.72
N ASN A 460 -33.51 13.09 8.47
CA ASN A 460 -32.55 13.24 7.38
C ASN A 460 -32.22 14.72 7.12
N ASP A 461 -33.24 15.59 7.08
CA ASP A 461 -33.07 17.01 6.81
C ASP A 461 -32.31 17.71 7.96
N GLU A 462 -32.62 17.36 9.22
CA GLU A 462 -31.88 17.84 10.39
C GLU A 462 -30.40 17.42 10.37
N MET A 463 -30.15 16.13 10.15
CA MET A 463 -28.78 15.59 10.10
C MET A 463 -28.00 16.12 8.91
N THR A 464 -28.65 16.33 7.75
CA THR A 464 -28.02 16.92 6.57
C THR A 464 -27.59 18.36 6.83
N ALA A 465 -28.46 19.18 7.44
CA ALA A 465 -28.14 20.56 7.79
C ALA A 465 -26.97 20.62 8.80
N LYS A 466 -26.97 19.72 9.80
CA LYS A 466 -25.85 19.61 10.74
C LYS A 466 -24.55 19.23 10.04
N PHE A 467 -24.56 18.21 9.19
CA PHE A 467 -23.42 17.77 8.40
C PHE A 467 -22.85 18.85 7.49
N GLU A 468 -23.71 19.58 6.75
CA GLU A 468 -23.26 20.67 5.85
C GLU A 468 -22.59 21.81 6.62
N LYS A 469 -23.12 22.12 7.81
CA LYS A 469 -22.53 23.15 8.68
C LYS A 469 -21.17 22.74 9.22
N GLU A 470 -21.04 21.51 9.69
CA GLU A 470 -19.77 20.94 10.15
C GLU A 470 -18.74 20.90 9.01
N LYS A 471 -19.12 20.33 7.86
CA LYS A 471 -18.26 20.25 6.67
C LYS A 471 -17.79 21.64 6.22
N GLY A 472 -18.68 22.63 6.22
CA GLY A 472 -18.33 24.00 5.86
C GLY A 472 -17.31 24.65 6.79
N ALA A 473 -17.33 24.32 8.07
CA ALA A 473 -16.33 24.79 9.05
C ALA A 473 -14.95 24.17 8.80
N ILE A 474 -14.93 22.83 8.56
CA ILE A 474 -13.70 22.08 8.29
C ILE A 474 -13.01 22.56 7.01
N VAL A 475 -13.77 22.76 5.93
CA VAL A 475 -13.22 23.25 4.65
C VAL A 475 -12.57 24.62 4.82
N LYS A 476 -13.21 25.55 5.56
CA LYS A 476 -12.62 26.87 5.83
C LYS A 476 -11.32 26.78 6.63
N LEU A 477 -11.26 25.91 7.63
CA LEU A 477 -10.06 25.70 8.43
C LEU A 477 -8.89 25.16 7.56
N ARG A 478 -9.20 24.22 6.67
CA ARG A 478 -8.23 23.67 5.71
C ARG A 478 -7.68 24.75 4.77
N ASP A 479 -8.55 25.58 4.23
CA ASP A 479 -8.14 26.68 3.32
C ASP A 479 -7.25 27.69 4.03
N LEU A 480 -7.49 27.96 5.32
CA LEU A 480 -6.62 28.83 6.11
C LEU A 480 -5.25 28.19 6.38
N LYS A 481 -5.19 26.90 6.69
CA LYS A 481 -3.93 26.17 6.87
C LYS A 481 -3.10 26.12 5.58
N SER A 482 -3.75 25.92 4.43
CA SER A 482 -3.07 25.97 3.14
C SER A 482 -2.47 27.36 2.85
N LYS A 483 -3.20 28.43 3.14
CA LYS A 483 -2.68 29.81 3.00
C LYS A 483 -1.52 30.10 3.93
N LEU A 484 -1.51 29.51 5.14
CA LEU A 484 -0.41 29.64 6.08
C LEU A 484 0.86 28.97 5.55
N ASP A 485 0.73 27.78 4.95
CA ASP A 485 1.85 27.06 4.35
C ASP A 485 2.43 27.81 3.14
N ASP A 486 1.56 28.31 2.27
CA ASP A 486 1.97 29.18 1.15
C ASP A 486 2.71 30.43 1.65
N ALA A 487 2.21 31.07 2.71
CA ALA A 487 2.86 32.25 3.30
C ALA A 487 4.22 31.91 3.92
N ARG A 488 4.39 30.75 4.54
CA ARG A 488 5.70 30.27 5.04
C ARG A 488 6.67 30.01 3.89
N GLY A 489 6.22 29.40 2.81
CA GLY A 489 7.02 29.24 1.60
C GLY A 489 7.46 30.57 0.99
N ASP A 490 6.56 31.54 0.92
CA ASP A 490 6.86 32.90 0.44
C ASP A 490 7.85 33.65 1.35
N LEU A 491 7.75 33.46 2.67
CA LEU A 491 8.71 34.02 3.64
C LEU A 491 10.12 33.52 3.37
N GLU A 492 10.27 32.21 3.24
CA GLU A 492 11.58 31.62 2.98
C GLU A 492 12.13 32.01 1.60
N ALA A 493 11.28 32.14 0.59
CA ALA A 493 11.66 32.66 -0.72
C ALA A 493 12.14 34.13 -0.66
N ALA A 494 11.43 34.98 0.10
CA ALA A 494 11.82 36.38 0.30
C ALA A 494 13.13 36.51 1.06
N GLN A 495 13.36 35.70 2.10
CA GLN A 495 14.61 35.67 2.86
C GLN A 495 15.81 35.29 1.99
N ARG A 496 15.67 34.29 1.10
CA ARG A 496 16.73 33.90 0.16
C ARG A 496 17.04 34.96 -0.89
N ASN A 497 16.01 35.64 -1.37
CA ASN A 497 16.18 36.72 -2.35
C ASN A 497 16.66 38.03 -1.70
N TYR A 498 16.97 38.01 -0.38
CA TYR A 498 17.36 39.18 0.40
C TYR A 498 16.34 40.35 0.40
N ASP A 499 15.04 40.01 0.11
CA ASP A 499 13.94 40.97 0.21
C ASP A 499 13.43 41.02 1.67
N TYR A 500 14.18 41.68 2.50
CA TYR A 500 13.90 41.79 3.94
C TYR A 500 12.60 42.52 4.24
N ASN A 501 12.15 43.42 3.34
CA ASN A 501 10.91 44.17 3.54
C ASN A 501 9.70 43.22 3.38
N LYS A 502 9.68 42.43 2.31
CA LYS A 502 8.62 41.41 2.07
C LYS A 502 8.68 40.32 3.12
N ALA A 503 9.88 39.87 3.50
CA ALA A 503 10.06 38.87 4.55
C ALA A 503 9.50 39.36 5.91
N ALA A 504 9.77 40.62 6.29
CA ALA A 504 9.26 41.23 7.51
C ALA A 504 7.73 41.37 7.47
N GLU A 505 7.13 41.78 6.35
CA GLU A 505 5.68 41.88 6.18
C GLU A 505 5.01 40.51 6.38
N ILE A 506 5.53 39.47 5.73
CA ILE A 506 4.99 38.13 5.85
C ILE A 506 5.15 37.60 7.28
N GLN A 507 6.33 37.75 7.88
CA GLN A 507 6.65 37.19 9.19
C GLN A 507 5.91 37.86 10.35
N TYR A 508 5.73 39.19 10.30
CA TYR A 508 5.17 39.94 11.43
C TYR A 508 3.72 40.38 11.21
N SER A 509 3.16 40.25 10.00
CA SER A 509 1.78 40.65 9.71
C SER A 509 0.95 39.48 9.22
N VAL A 510 1.36 38.82 8.12
CA VAL A 510 0.52 37.82 7.44
C VAL A 510 0.42 36.50 8.26
N ILE A 511 1.56 35.93 8.65
CA ILE A 511 1.61 34.68 9.41
C ILE A 511 0.89 34.78 10.74
N PRO A 512 1.15 35.78 11.63
CA PRO A 512 0.45 35.91 12.89
C PRO A 512 -1.07 36.12 12.75
N ALA A 513 -1.50 36.84 11.70
CA ALA A 513 -2.92 37.03 11.44
C ALA A 513 -3.62 35.72 11.05
N LEU A 514 -2.98 34.90 10.19
CA LEU A 514 -3.50 33.58 9.80
C LEU A 514 -3.50 32.61 10.98
N GLU A 515 -2.46 32.59 11.80
CA GLU A 515 -2.36 31.74 12.99
C GLU A 515 -3.45 32.08 14.03
N GLU A 516 -3.73 33.36 14.24
CA GLU A 516 -4.80 33.80 15.13
C GLU A 516 -6.18 33.43 14.59
N GLU A 517 -6.41 33.60 13.26
CA GLU A 517 -7.67 33.20 12.62
C GLU A 517 -7.90 31.67 12.68
N ILE A 518 -6.85 30.88 12.45
CA ILE A 518 -6.88 29.41 12.61
C ILE A 518 -7.25 29.04 14.05
N LYS A 519 -6.56 29.64 15.02
CA LYS A 519 -6.81 29.37 16.44
C LYS A 519 -8.24 29.70 16.87
N GLN A 520 -8.77 30.83 16.41
CA GLN A 520 -10.17 31.21 16.69
C GLN A 520 -11.15 30.20 16.08
N LYS A 521 -10.89 29.74 14.83
CA LYS A 521 -11.72 28.73 14.18
C LYS A 521 -11.62 27.36 14.82
N GLU A 522 -10.44 26.95 15.30
CA GLU A 522 -10.27 25.70 16.04
C GLU A 522 -11.03 25.70 17.37
N VAL A 523 -11.10 26.85 18.06
CA VAL A 523 -11.93 27.00 19.27
C VAL A 523 -13.41 26.97 18.94
N ASP A 524 -13.84 27.69 17.91
CA ASP A 524 -15.23 27.67 17.41
C ASP A 524 -15.72 26.25 17.08
N VAL A 525 -14.86 25.46 16.44
CA VAL A 525 -15.15 24.07 16.09
C VAL A 525 -15.26 23.21 17.35
N LYS A 526 -14.33 23.34 18.30
CA LYS A 526 -14.36 22.57 19.56
C LYS A 526 -15.58 22.87 20.43
N GLU A 527 -15.95 24.14 20.57
CA GLU A 527 -17.04 24.54 21.46
C GLU A 527 -18.45 24.26 20.89
N ASN A 528 -18.58 24.35 19.56
CA ASN A 528 -19.90 24.24 18.91
C ASN A 528 -20.26 22.81 18.48
N TYR A 529 -19.31 21.86 18.52
CA TYR A 529 -19.47 20.53 17.95
C TYR A 529 -19.17 19.38 18.93
N GLU A 530 -19.43 19.56 20.25
CA GLU A 530 -19.50 18.43 21.20
C GLU A 530 -20.55 17.42 20.70
N GLY A 531 -20.13 16.21 20.29
CA GLY A 531 -20.98 15.22 19.62
C GLY A 531 -21.09 15.39 18.10
N ALA A 532 -20.02 15.88 17.45
CA ALA A 532 -19.92 16.02 15.99
C ALA A 532 -20.15 14.68 15.26
N LEU A 533 -20.84 14.77 14.12
CA LEU A 533 -21.02 13.63 13.20
C LEU A 533 -19.72 13.27 12.46
N LEU A 534 -18.82 14.26 12.32
CA LEU A 534 -17.55 14.11 11.63
C LEU A 534 -16.39 14.09 12.63
N LYS A 535 -15.51 13.08 12.49
CA LYS A 535 -14.20 13.06 13.14
C LYS A 535 -13.23 13.86 12.29
N GLU A 536 -12.49 14.81 12.89
CA GLU A 536 -11.49 15.64 12.21
C GLU A 536 -10.06 15.24 12.58
N GLU A 537 -9.89 14.32 13.48
CA GLU A 537 -8.61 13.98 14.08
C GLU A 537 -8.27 12.52 13.84
N VAL A 538 -7.03 12.28 13.39
CA VAL A 538 -6.45 10.95 13.33
C VAL A 538 -5.88 10.63 14.71
N THR A 539 -6.43 9.60 15.35
CA THR A 539 -6.00 9.10 16.65
C THR A 539 -5.42 7.69 16.53
N GLU A 540 -4.97 7.12 17.61
CA GLU A 540 -4.53 5.73 17.69
C GLU A 540 -5.61 4.75 17.23
N GLU A 541 -6.89 5.07 17.41
CA GLU A 541 -8.04 4.24 17.02
C GLU A 541 -8.09 4.07 15.49
N GLU A 542 -7.94 5.16 14.73
CA GLU A 542 -7.97 5.14 13.27
C GLU A 542 -6.78 4.35 12.70
N VAL A 543 -5.60 4.58 13.23
CA VAL A 543 -4.40 3.80 12.86
C VAL A 543 -4.61 2.31 13.13
N SER A 544 -5.19 1.97 14.28
CA SER A 544 -5.48 0.58 14.66
C SER A 544 -6.53 -0.06 13.74
N LYS A 545 -7.55 0.68 13.31
CA LYS A 545 -8.56 0.21 12.33
C LYS A 545 -7.93 -0.17 10.99
N ILE A 546 -7.02 0.68 10.49
CA ILE A 546 -6.34 0.42 9.22
C ILE A 546 -5.41 -0.78 9.36
N LEU A 547 -4.63 -0.83 10.41
CA LEU A 547 -3.76 -1.97 10.67
C LEU A 547 -4.56 -3.27 10.77
N SER A 548 -5.72 -3.25 11.44
CA SER A 548 -6.63 -4.40 11.50
C SER A 548 -7.09 -4.83 10.11
N LYS A 549 -7.39 -3.87 9.24
CA LYS A 549 -7.81 -4.15 7.85
C LYS A 549 -6.68 -4.76 7.03
N TRP A 550 -5.45 -4.28 7.19
CA TRP A 550 -4.28 -4.79 6.45
C TRP A 550 -3.84 -6.17 6.92
N THR A 551 -3.80 -6.37 8.23
CA THR A 551 -3.25 -7.60 8.84
C THR A 551 -4.30 -8.66 9.10
N GLY A 552 -5.60 -8.31 9.06
CA GLY A 552 -6.69 -9.17 9.53
C GLY A 552 -6.73 -9.33 11.05
N ILE A 553 -5.90 -8.61 11.80
CA ILE A 553 -5.82 -8.68 13.26
C ILE A 553 -6.79 -7.64 13.84
N PRO A 554 -7.70 -7.97 14.74
CA PRO A 554 -8.62 -7.01 15.35
C PRO A 554 -7.90 -6.10 16.37
N VAL A 555 -7.07 -5.20 15.88
CA VAL A 555 -6.22 -4.31 16.70
C VAL A 555 -7.04 -3.29 17.47
N THR A 556 -8.22 -2.93 16.98
CA THR A 556 -9.15 -2.00 17.64
C THR A 556 -9.62 -2.49 19.01
N ASN A 557 -9.63 -3.80 19.22
CA ASN A 557 -9.99 -4.38 20.51
C ASN A 557 -8.79 -4.47 21.49
N LEU A 558 -7.59 -4.10 21.05
CA LEU A 558 -6.35 -4.22 21.81
C LEU A 558 -6.13 -3.10 22.84
N LEU A 559 -6.82 -1.96 22.70
CA LEU A 559 -6.46 -0.75 23.46
C LEU A 559 -7.13 -0.62 24.84
N GLU A 560 -8.39 -1.02 25.01
CA GLU A 560 -9.05 -0.99 26.33
C GLU A 560 -9.72 -2.32 26.74
N GLY A 561 -10.26 -3.06 25.77
CA GLY A 561 -10.93 -4.34 25.99
C GLY A 561 -9.98 -5.52 26.22
N GLU A 562 -8.70 -5.44 25.84
CA GLU A 562 -7.78 -6.59 25.93
C GLU A 562 -7.50 -6.99 27.39
N ARG A 563 -7.32 -6.04 28.28
CA ARG A 563 -7.14 -6.32 29.71
C ARG A 563 -8.33 -7.04 30.31
N GLU A 564 -9.52 -6.56 30.00
CA GLU A 564 -10.77 -7.17 30.48
C GLU A 564 -11.04 -8.53 29.81
N LYS A 565 -10.81 -8.66 28.50
CA LYS A 565 -10.92 -9.93 27.77
C LYS A 565 -9.94 -10.96 28.33
N LEU A 566 -8.69 -10.57 28.56
CA LEU A 566 -7.67 -11.47 29.12
C LEU A 566 -8.04 -11.92 30.56
N LEU A 567 -8.61 -11.04 31.36
CA LEU A 567 -9.09 -11.40 32.71
C LEU A 567 -10.31 -12.31 32.68
N ARG A 568 -11.14 -12.25 31.63
CA ARG A 568 -12.31 -13.13 31.43
C ARG A 568 -12.00 -14.39 30.62
N LEU A 569 -10.78 -14.50 30.04
CA LEU A 569 -10.39 -15.58 29.14
C LEU A 569 -10.68 -16.96 29.73
N GLU A 570 -10.34 -17.17 30.98
CA GLU A 570 -10.57 -18.42 31.68
C GLU A 570 -12.05 -18.76 31.77
N SER A 571 -12.90 -17.82 32.18
CA SER A 571 -14.34 -18.01 32.31
C SER A 571 -15.04 -18.23 30.98
N GLU A 572 -14.61 -17.56 29.93
CA GLU A 572 -15.13 -17.74 28.58
C GLU A 572 -14.77 -19.09 27.98
N MET A 573 -13.53 -19.55 28.23
CA MET A 573 -13.12 -20.90 27.81
C MET A 573 -13.85 -21.99 28.57
N GLN A 574 -14.09 -21.84 29.88
CA GLN A 574 -14.87 -22.78 30.70
C GLN A 574 -16.33 -22.92 30.21
N GLY A 575 -16.90 -21.86 29.64
CA GLY A 575 -18.24 -21.89 29.06
C GLY A 575 -18.39 -22.81 27.83
N ARG A 576 -17.29 -23.11 27.16
CA ARG A 576 -17.28 -23.88 25.91
C ARG A 576 -16.52 -25.20 25.99
N VAL A 577 -15.42 -25.23 26.73
CA VAL A 577 -14.60 -26.45 26.95
C VAL A 577 -14.93 -27.02 28.33
N ILE A 578 -15.64 -28.12 28.32
CA ILE A 578 -16.16 -28.74 29.55
C ILE A 578 -15.21 -29.80 30.09
N GLY A 579 -15.00 -29.79 31.40
CA GLY A 579 -14.30 -30.83 32.13
C GLY A 579 -12.77 -30.80 32.01
N GLN A 580 -12.19 -29.68 31.56
CA GLN A 580 -10.75 -29.52 31.35
C GLN A 580 -10.20 -28.26 32.05
N GLU A 581 -10.60 -28.06 33.30
CA GLU A 581 -10.31 -26.83 34.07
C GLU A 581 -8.79 -26.65 34.23
N GLU A 582 -8.02 -27.69 34.49
CA GLU A 582 -6.54 -27.66 34.62
C GLU A 582 -5.91 -27.15 33.30
N ALA A 583 -6.39 -27.65 32.17
CA ALA A 583 -5.90 -27.26 30.86
C ALA A 583 -6.20 -25.79 30.57
N ILE A 584 -7.40 -25.35 30.87
CA ILE A 584 -7.85 -23.96 30.66
C ILE A 584 -7.02 -23.01 31.54
N THR A 585 -6.85 -23.32 32.81
CA THR A 585 -6.09 -22.47 33.75
C THR A 585 -4.61 -22.39 33.35
N ALA A 586 -3.99 -23.51 32.94
CA ALA A 586 -2.60 -23.54 32.49
C ALA A 586 -2.36 -22.65 31.25
N VAL A 587 -3.23 -22.78 30.24
CA VAL A 587 -3.16 -21.99 29.01
C VAL A 587 -3.40 -20.53 29.33
N SER A 588 -4.44 -20.18 30.09
CA SER A 588 -4.76 -18.81 30.46
C SER A 588 -3.62 -18.12 31.19
N ASN A 589 -3.03 -18.79 32.19
CA ASN A 589 -1.90 -18.26 32.95
C ASN A 589 -0.65 -18.02 32.08
N ALA A 590 -0.35 -18.92 31.14
CA ALA A 590 0.78 -18.73 30.23
C ALA A 590 0.59 -17.53 29.32
N ILE A 591 -0.63 -17.33 28.80
CA ILE A 591 -0.98 -16.19 27.98
C ILE A 591 -0.92 -14.89 28.77
N LEU A 592 -1.48 -14.88 29.99
CA LEU A 592 -1.43 -13.71 30.88
C LEU A 592 0.03 -13.31 31.17
N ARG A 593 0.93 -14.28 31.44
CA ARG A 593 2.36 -14.00 31.65
C ARG A 593 3.01 -13.39 30.40
N ALA A 594 2.72 -13.92 29.21
CA ALA A 594 3.27 -13.41 27.97
C ALA A 594 2.78 -11.97 27.68
N ARG A 595 1.49 -11.70 27.89
CA ARG A 595 0.88 -10.39 27.68
C ARG A 595 1.27 -9.35 28.72
N ALA A 596 1.58 -9.79 29.94
CA ALA A 596 2.14 -8.93 30.98
C ALA A 596 3.62 -8.55 30.76
N GLY A 597 4.25 -9.05 29.70
CA GLY A 597 5.66 -8.79 29.41
C GLY A 597 6.64 -9.56 30.32
N LEU A 598 6.19 -10.60 31.00
CA LEU A 598 7.00 -11.41 31.90
C LEU A 598 7.65 -12.62 31.19
N LYS A 599 7.42 -12.76 29.88
CA LYS A 599 8.02 -13.80 29.05
C LYS A 599 9.11 -13.20 28.15
N ASP A 600 10.06 -14.04 27.73
CA ASP A 600 11.07 -13.66 26.73
C ASP A 600 10.41 -13.18 25.43
N VAL A 601 10.77 -11.98 25.02
CA VAL A 601 10.21 -11.31 23.82
C VAL A 601 10.55 -12.05 22.53
N ASN A 602 11.58 -12.87 22.54
CA ASN A 602 12.03 -13.65 21.38
C ASN A 602 11.31 -14.98 21.19
N LYS A 603 10.41 -15.37 22.06
CA LYS A 603 9.67 -16.64 21.98
C LYS A 603 8.22 -16.46 21.57
N PRO A 604 7.55 -17.50 21.00
CA PRO A 604 6.11 -17.48 20.74
C PRO A 604 5.31 -17.12 22.00
N ILE A 605 4.09 -16.58 21.84
CA ILE A 605 3.19 -16.21 22.97
C ILE A 605 2.98 -17.38 23.92
N GLY A 606 2.79 -18.60 23.39
CA GLY A 606 2.63 -19.81 24.15
C GLY A 606 2.96 -21.04 23.28
N SER A 607 3.50 -22.09 23.94
CA SER A 607 3.77 -23.36 23.31
C SER A 607 3.31 -24.50 24.21
N PHE A 608 2.40 -25.35 23.73
CA PHE A 608 1.74 -26.34 24.53
C PHE A 608 1.72 -27.72 23.86
N ILE A 609 1.90 -28.78 24.63
CA ILE A 609 1.59 -30.13 24.18
C ILE A 609 0.32 -30.62 24.91
N PHE A 610 -0.71 -30.95 24.13
CA PHE A 610 -1.98 -31.49 24.63
C PHE A 610 -1.99 -33.01 24.51
N LEU A 611 -1.95 -33.72 25.65
CA LEU A 611 -1.97 -35.16 25.74
C LEU A 611 -3.36 -35.66 26.14
N GLY A 612 -3.78 -36.76 25.58
CA GLY A 612 -5.02 -37.40 25.98
C GLY A 612 -5.75 -38.16 24.88
N PRO A 613 -6.80 -38.91 25.22
CA PRO A 613 -7.55 -39.69 24.28
C PRO A 613 -8.26 -38.81 23.24
N THR A 614 -8.76 -39.46 22.19
CA THR A 614 -9.50 -38.72 21.12
C THR A 614 -10.85 -38.25 21.67
N GLY A 615 -11.28 -37.07 21.23
CA GLY A 615 -12.64 -36.56 21.53
C GLY A 615 -12.82 -35.97 22.92
N VAL A 616 -11.76 -35.67 23.70
CA VAL A 616 -11.83 -35.04 25.03
C VAL A 616 -11.77 -33.52 25.02
N GLY A 617 -11.69 -32.88 23.83
CA GLY A 617 -11.75 -31.42 23.70
C GLY A 617 -10.42 -30.74 23.36
N LYS A 618 -9.33 -31.44 23.02
CA LYS A 618 -8.02 -30.83 22.64
C LYS A 618 -8.14 -29.80 21.54
N THR A 619 -8.76 -30.17 20.42
CA THR A 619 -8.97 -29.27 19.28
C THR A 619 -10.02 -28.18 19.59
N GLU A 620 -11.01 -28.46 20.44
CA GLU A 620 -12.01 -27.46 20.83
C GLU A 620 -11.41 -26.37 21.70
N LEU A 621 -10.48 -26.71 22.60
CA LEU A 621 -9.73 -25.73 23.37
C LEU A 621 -8.92 -24.81 22.44
N ALA A 622 -8.23 -25.40 21.43
CA ALA A 622 -7.48 -24.61 20.44
C ALA A 622 -8.39 -23.64 19.65
N LYS A 623 -9.58 -24.10 19.22
CA LYS A 623 -10.57 -23.26 18.51
C LYS A 623 -11.11 -22.15 19.41
N THR A 624 -11.48 -22.49 20.64
CA THR A 624 -12.00 -21.52 21.61
C THR A 624 -10.95 -20.46 21.93
N LEU A 625 -9.70 -20.88 22.08
CA LEU A 625 -8.58 -19.98 22.30
C LEU A 625 -8.36 -19.04 21.11
N ALA A 626 -8.39 -19.56 19.88
CA ALA A 626 -8.24 -18.73 18.70
C ALA A 626 -9.38 -17.71 18.60
N ARG A 627 -10.62 -18.12 18.86
CA ARG A 627 -11.77 -17.22 18.84
C ARG A 627 -11.64 -16.09 19.88
N ASN A 628 -11.16 -16.39 21.09
CA ASN A 628 -11.08 -15.40 22.16
C ASN A 628 -9.88 -14.45 22.00
N LEU A 629 -8.75 -14.93 21.46
CA LEU A 629 -7.54 -14.13 21.29
C LEU A 629 -7.41 -13.46 19.93
N PHE A 630 -7.92 -14.13 18.89
CA PHE A 630 -7.79 -13.70 17.50
C PHE A 630 -9.15 -13.37 16.85
N ASP A 631 -10.23 -13.32 17.66
CA ASP A 631 -11.63 -13.01 17.28
C ASP A 631 -12.20 -13.87 16.12
N SER A 632 -11.48 -14.91 15.68
CA SER A 632 -11.95 -15.85 14.65
C SER A 632 -11.38 -17.24 14.86
N GLU A 633 -12.23 -18.25 14.66
CA GLU A 633 -11.79 -19.65 14.58
C GLU A 633 -11.00 -19.96 13.30
N GLU A 634 -11.06 -19.08 12.29
CA GLU A 634 -10.34 -19.23 11.02
C GLU A 634 -8.85 -18.86 11.13
N ASN A 635 -8.46 -18.14 12.19
CA ASN A 635 -7.08 -17.79 12.46
C ASN A 635 -6.27 -18.96 13.08
N ILE A 636 -6.60 -20.18 12.67
CA ILE A 636 -5.89 -21.42 13.03
C ILE A 636 -5.20 -21.99 11.79
N ILE A 637 -3.88 -22.04 11.87
CA ILE A 637 -3.06 -22.77 10.90
C ILE A 637 -2.97 -24.22 11.38
N ARG A 638 -3.73 -25.13 10.74
CA ARG A 638 -3.73 -26.54 11.11
C ARG A 638 -2.83 -27.34 10.19
N ILE A 639 -1.93 -28.11 10.80
CA ILE A 639 -0.99 -28.98 10.11
C ILE A 639 -1.08 -30.37 10.75
N ASP A 640 -1.45 -31.38 9.95
CA ASP A 640 -1.52 -32.77 10.36
C ASP A 640 -0.15 -33.42 10.18
N MET A 641 0.47 -33.85 11.27
CA MET A 641 1.81 -34.43 11.24
C MET A 641 1.84 -35.84 10.62
N SER A 642 0.71 -36.47 10.40
CA SER A 642 0.64 -37.69 9.63
C SER A 642 1.05 -37.53 8.15
N GLU A 643 0.98 -36.30 7.61
CA GLU A 643 1.49 -36.01 6.28
C GLU A 643 3.01 -35.78 6.22
N TYR A 644 3.67 -35.69 7.38
CA TYR A 644 5.10 -35.38 7.52
C TYR A 644 5.90 -36.51 8.18
N MET A 645 5.52 -37.72 7.89
CA MET A 645 6.18 -38.94 8.40
C MET A 645 7.51 -39.22 7.70
N GLU A 646 7.66 -38.74 6.44
CA GLU A 646 8.85 -39.00 5.63
C GLU A 646 9.76 -37.75 5.58
N LYS A 647 11.09 -37.99 5.47
CA LYS A 647 12.08 -36.93 5.41
C LYS A 647 11.82 -35.93 4.27
N HIS A 648 11.33 -36.40 3.12
CA HIS A 648 11.05 -35.52 1.97
C HIS A 648 9.86 -34.60 2.19
N SER A 649 8.89 -35.00 3.01
CA SER A 649 7.73 -34.16 3.30
C SER A 649 8.07 -33.00 4.24
N VAL A 650 9.15 -33.09 5.04
CA VAL A 650 9.60 -32.02 5.93
C VAL A 650 9.98 -30.74 5.17
N SER A 651 10.56 -30.88 3.97
CA SER A 651 10.89 -29.72 3.12
C SER A 651 9.65 -28.95 2.67
N ARG A 652 8.46 -29.54 2.67
CA ARG A 652 7.21 -28.83 2.37
C ARG A 652 6.83 -27.81 3.45
N LEU A 653 7.29 -27.99 4.71
CA LEU A 653 7.05 -27.01 5.78
C LEU A 653 7.83 -25.72 5.58
N VAL A 654 9.09 -25.82 5.14
CA VAL A 654 10.05 -24.71 5.08
C VAL A 654 10.29 -24.24 3.64
N GLY A 655 9.90 -25.04 2.66
CA GLY A 655 10.14 -24.83 1.22
C GLY A 655 11.14 -25.81 0.63
N ALA A 656 11.08 -26.04 -0.68
CA ALA A 656 12.01 -26.91 -1.38
C ALA A 656 13.40 -26.25 -1.52
N PRO A 657 14.50 -27.04 -1.45
CA PRO A 657 15.84 -26.51 -1.73
C PRO A 657 15.98 -26.02 -3.18
N PRO A 658 16.94 -25.12 -3.47
CA PRO A 658 17.19 -24.66 -4.83
C PRO A 658 17.42 -25.82 -5.81
N GLY A 659 16.72 -25.79 -6.95
CA GLY A 659 16.81 -26.82 -7.99
C GLY A 659 15.80 -27.96 -7.87
N TYR A 660 14.97 -27.99 -6.85
CA TYR A 660 13.88 -28.95 -6.72
C TYR A 660 12.53 -28.35 -7.15
N VAL A 661 11.60 -29.22 -7.60
CA VAL A 661 10.23 -28.81 -7.97
C VAL A 661 9.52 -28.23 -6.74
N GLY A 662 8.87 -27.07 -6.89
CA GLY A 662 8.19 -26.36 -5.78
C GLY A 662 9.07 -25.33 -5.06
N TYR A 663 10.29 -25.04 -5.54
CA TYR A 663 11.14 -23.99 -4.95
C TYR A 663 10.47 -22.60 -4.93
N ASP A 664 9.69 -22.27 -5.98
CA ASP A 664 9.01 -20.98 -6.09
C ASP A 664 7.76 -20.86 -5.22
N GLU A 665 7.17 -21.96 -4.75
CA GLU A 665 5.92 -21.96 -3.99
C GLU A 665 6.10 -21.59 -2.50
N GLY A 666 7.34 -21.63 -1.97
CA GLY A 666 7.63 -21.40 -0.56
C GLY A 666 7.20 -22.57 0.36
N GLY A 667 7.45 -22.47 1.66
CA GLY A 667 7.08 -23.49 2.63
C GLY A 667 5.64 -23.33 3.12
N GLN A 668 4.93 -24.43 3.32
CA GLN A 668 3.52 -24.41 3.74
C GLN A 668 3.34 -23.74 5.11
N LEU A 669 4.22 -24.02 6.08
CA LEU A 669 4.19 -23.40 7.40
C LEU A 669 4.67 -21.93 7.32
N THR A 670 5.80 -21.68 6.66
CA THR A 670 6.42 -20.36 6.59
C THR A 670 5.53 -19.36 5.83
N GLU A 671 4.91 -19.75 4.72
CA GLU A 671 3.99 -18.91 3.97
C GLU A 671 2.68 -18.64 4.74
N ALA A 672 2.13 -19.66 5.41
CA ALA A 672 0.91 -19.50 6.20
C ALA A 672 1.11 -18.51 7.36
N VAL A 673 2.24 -18.60 8.08
CA VAL A 673 2.55 -17.69 9.19
C VAL A 673 2.93 -16.31 8.68
N ARG A 674 3.63 -16.21 7.54
CA ARG A 674 3.95 -14.92 6.92
C ARG A 674 2.69 -14.14 6.54
N ARG A 675 1.65 -14.84 6.03
CA ARG A 675 0.36 -14.22 5.69
C ARG A 675 -0.48 -13.90 6.92
N ASN A 676 -0.41 -14.74 7.95
CA ASN A 676 -1.15 -14.59 9.20
C ASN A 676 -0.20 -14.67 10.41
N PRO A 677 0.58 -13.61 10.67
CA PRO A 677 1.60 -13.62 11.72
C PRO A 677 1.02 -13.65 13.15
N TYR A 678 -0.28 -13.38 13.28
CA TYR A 678 -1.02 -13.43 14.54
C TYR A 678 -2.07 -14.53 14.47
N SER A 679 -1.63 -15.75 14.76
CA SER A 679 -2.44 -16.96 14.58
C SER A 679 -2.12 -18.03 15.59
N LEU A 680 -3.02 -18.99 15.71
CA LEU A 680 -2.77 -20.22 16.45
C LEU A 680 -2.31 -21.30 15.48
N ILE A 681 -1.17 -21.91 15.75
CA ILE A 681 -0.64 -23.00 14.95
C ILE A 681 -0.97 -24.30 15.69
N LEU A 682 -1.75 -25.16 15.07
CA LEU A 682 -2.14 -26.46 15.61
C LEU A 682 -1.45 -27.57 14.83
N PHE A 683 -0.50 -28.23 15.48
CA PHE A 683 0.13 -29.44 14.97
C PHE A 683 -0.59 -30.66 15.54
N ASP A 684 -1.35 -31.36 14.70
CA ASP A 684 -2.06 -32.56 15.10
C ASP A 684 -1.17 -33.80 15.00
N GLU A 685 -1.26 -34.71 15.99
CA GLU A 685 -0.60 -36.00 16.02
C GLU A 685 0.92 -35.95 15.89
N ILE A 686 1.58 -35.12 16.75
CA ILE A 686 3.02 -34.85 16.66
C ILE A 686 3.90 -36.11 16.80
N GLU A 687 3.38 -37.19 17.43
CA GLU A 687 4.07 -38.44 17.56
C GLU A 687 4.32 -39.17 16.24
N LYS A 688 3.61 -38.76 15.16
CA LYS A 688 3.77 -39.29 13.81
C LYS A 688 4.82 -38.56 12.98
N ALA A 689 5.24 -37.39 13.41
CA ALA A 689 6.19 -36.56 12.67
C ALA A 689 7.57 -37.21 12.55
N HIS A 690 8.25 -36.95 11.41
CA HIS A 690 9.64 -37.34 11.23
C HIS A 690 10.55 -36.58 12.20
N GLU A 691 11.68 -37.15 12.60
CA GLU A 691 12.61 -36.54 13.58
C GLU A 691 13.11 -35.15 13.14
N ASP A 692 13.29 -34.89 11.85
CA ASP A 692 13.74 -33.59 11.32
C ASP A 692 12.72 -32.46 11.56
N VAL A 693 11.44 -32.77 11.77
CA VAL A 693 10.42 -31.76 12.12
C VAL A 693 10.71 -31.14 13.49
N PHE A 694 11.22 -31.96 14.43
CA PHE A 694 11.55 -31.45 15.77
C PHE A 694 12.71 -30.45 15.75
N ASN A 695 13.63 -30.52 14.75
CA ASN A 695 14.68 -29.53 14.57
C ASN A 695 14.11 -28.16 14.16
N ILE A 696 13.05 -28.17 13.35
CA ILE A 696 12.31 -26.94 12.99
C ILE A 696 11.62 -26.38 14.24
N PHE A 697 10.96 -27.23 15.03
CA PHE A 697 10.29 -26.80 16.27
C PHE A 697 11.29 -26.22 17.28
N LEU A 698 12.48 -26.80 17.42
CA LEU A 698 13.51 -26.24 18.29
C LEU A 698 13.87 -24.81 17.92
N GLN A 699 14.04 -24.52 16.62
CA GLN A 699 14.34 -23.16 16.15
C GLN A 699 13.19 -22.20 16.43
N ILE A 700 11.95 -22.61 16.18
CA ILE A 700 10.77 -21.79 16.45
C ILE A 700 10.60 -21.52 17.96
N LEU A 701 10.77 -22.53 18.80
CA LEU A 701 10.54 -22.42 20.24
C LEU A 701 11.65 -21.65 20.98
N ASP A 702 12.88 -21.64 20.44
CA ASP A 702 14.00 -20.91 21.04
C ASP A 702 14.09 -19.47 20.55
N ASP A 703 14.10 -19.30 19.22
CA ASP A 703 14.37 -18.01 18.57
C ASP A 703 13.10 -17.28 18.14
N GLY A 704 11.94 -17.92 18.20
CA GLY A 704 10.67 -17.36 17.70
C GLY A 704 10.68 -17.04 16.21
N ARG A 705 11.58 -17.64 15.44
CA ARG A 705 11.73 -17.40 14.01
C ARG A 705 12.13 -18.67 13.27
N LEU A 706 11.83 -18.69 11.98
CA LEU A 706 12.22 -19.79 11.09
C LEU A 706 12.65 -19.18 9.74
N THR A 707 13.82 -19.57 9.26
CA THR A 707 14.30 -19.14 7.94
C THR A 707 13.87 -20.15 6.88
N ASP A 708 13.20 -19.71 5.86
CA ASP A 708 12.80 -20.55 4.73
C ASP A 708 14.01 -20.88 3.82
N ASN A 709 13.82 -21.81 2.90
CA ASN A 709 14.87 -22.22 1.96
C ASN A 709 15.21 -21.14 0.89
N LYS A 710 14.46 -20.03 0.84
CA LYS A 710 14.78 -18.83 0.05
C LYS A 710 15.61 -17.80 0.83
N GLY A 711 15.96 -18.11 2.10
CA GLY A 711 16.71 -17.21 2.99
C GLY A 711 15.85 -16.16 3.68
N LYS A 712 14.50 -16.19 3.52
CA LYS A 712 13.61 -15.25 4.21
C LYS A 712 13.31 -15.76 5.61
N THR A 713 13.46 -14.89 6.59
CA THR A 713 13.13 -15.20 7.98
C THR A 713 11.68 -14.85 8.26
N VAL A 714 10.93 -15.82 8.82
CA VAL A 714 9.53 -15.69 9.24
C VAL A 714 9.47 -15.65 10.75
N ASP A 715 8.75 -14.69 11.32
CA ASP A 715 8.62 -14.45 12.75
C ASP A 715 7.40 -15.19 13.32
N PHE A 716 7.62 -15.95 14.39
CA PHE A 716 6.61 -16.73 15.12
C PHE A 716 6.30 -16.14 16.52
N LYS A 717 6.89 -14.99 16.88
CA LYS A 717 6.77 -14.39 18.22
C LYS A 717 5.33 -14.04 18.60
N ASN A 718 4.50 -13.74 17.61
CA ASN A 718 3.10 -13.41 17.80
C ASN A 718 2.16 -14.62 17.64
N THR A 719 2.67 -15.84 17.54
CA THR A 719 1.88 -17.06 17.40
C THR A 719 1.72 -17.80 18.71
N ILE A 720 0.66 -18.63 18.79
CA ILE A 720 0.50 -19.64 19.83
C ILE A 720 0.65 -21.00 19.17
N ILE A 721 1.48 -21.85 19.73
CA ILE A 721 1.77 -23.17 19.19
C ILE A 721 1.10 -24.22 20.07
N ILE A 722 0.21 -25.01 19.49
CA ILE A 722 -0.44 -26.15 20.16
C ILE A 722 -0.10 -27.41 19.37
N MET A 723 0.43 -28.39 20.09
CA MET A 723 0.78 -29.70 19.56
C MET A 723 -0.11 -30.75 20.23
N THR A 724 -0.88 -31.52 19.45
CA THR A 724 -1.71 -32.58 20.04
C THR A 724 -1.04 -33.93 19.90
N SER A 725 -1.24 -34.79 20.88
CA SER A 725 -0.76 -36.16 20.85
C SER A 725 -1.70 -37.10 21.59
N ASN A 726 -1.71 -38.33 21.15
CA ASN A 726 -2.45 -39.45 21.79
C ASN A 726 -1.58 -40.34 22.67
N ILE A 727 -0.30 -40.00 22.87
CA ILE A 727 0.62 -40.70 23.72
C ILE A 727 0.07 -40.74 25.15
N GLY A 728 0.19 -41.89 25.83
CA GLY A 728 -0.29 -42.08 27.18
C GLY A 728 -1.81 -42.18 27.37
N SER A 729 -2.59 -42.19 26.25
CA SER A 729 -4.06 -42.24 26.32
C SER A 729 -4.58 -43.47 27.07
N SER A 730 -3.91 -44.62 26.97
CA SER A 730 -4.28 -45.81 27.71
C SER A 730 -4.21 -45.65 29.23
N TYR A 731 -3.18 -44.99 29.73
CA TYR A 731 -3.05 -44.70 31.17
C TYR A 731 -4.07 -43.68 31.64
N LEU A 732 -4.36 -42.66 30.79
CA LEU A 732 -5.35 -41.64 31.14
C LEU A 732 -6.77 -42.19 31.17
N LEU A 733 -7.11 -43.21 30.35
CA LEU A 733 -8.40 -43.90 30.39
C LEU A 733 -8.58 -44.75 31.65
N GLU A 734 -7.50 -45.15 32.30
CA GLU A 734 -7.53 -45.90 33.58
C GLU A 734 -7.73 -45.00 34.81
N ASN A 735 -7.69 -43.69 34.62
CA ASN A 735 -7.88 -42.70 35.68
C ASN A 735 -9.31 -42.79 36.25
N LYS A 736 -9.42 -43.18 37.50
CA LYS A 736 -10.70 -43.32 38.21
C LYS A 736 -11.17 -42.01 38.86
N ASN A 737 -10.30 -41.01 38.93
CA ASN A 737 -10.58 -39.74 39.56
C ASN A 737 -11.11 -38.77 38.51
N GLU A 738 -12.34 -38.29 38.65
CA GLU A 738 -12.97 -37.41 37.69
C GLU A 738 -12.40 -35.99 37.71
N ASP A 739 -11.84 -35.56 38.86
CA ASP A 739 -11.46 -34.14 39.06
C ASP A 739 -9.97 -33.86 38.81
N VAL A 740 -9.06 -34.85 39.03
CA VAL A 740 -7.60 -34.66 38.90
C VAL A 740 -6.96 -35.89 38.26
N VAL A 741 -5.93 -35.69 37.44
CA VAL A 741 -5.09 -36.79 36.95
C VAL A 741 -4.20 -37.29 38.08
N ASP A 742 -4.25 -38.57 38.41
CA ASP A 742 -3.45 -39.18 39.49
C ASP A 742 -1.94 -39.01 39.20
N ASP A 743 -1.16 -38.68 40.20
CA ASP A 743 0.29 -38.42 40.09
C ASP A 743 1.06 -39.62 39.51
N ASN A 744 0.62 -40.85 39.81
CA ASN A 744 1.20 -42.06 39.24
C ASN A 744 0.95 -42.14 37.72
N ILE A 745 -0.27 -41.83 37.27
CA ILE A 745 -0.63 -41.80 35.87
C ILE A 745 0.13 -40.69 35.16
N ARG A 746 0.21 -39.51 35.77
CA ARG A 746 1.01 -38.37 35.24
C ARG A 746 2.49 -38.79 35.05
N ALA A 747 3.08 -39.49 36.02
CA ALA A 747 4.47 -39.98 35.93
C ALA A 747 4.65 -41.01 34.81
N GLN A 748 3.70 -41.96 34.63
CA GLN A 748 3.72 -42.94 33.55
C GLN A 748 3.63 -42.28 32.16
N VAL A 749 2.69 -41.37 31.97
CA VAL A 749 2.54 -40.61 30.72
C VAL A 749 3.80 -39.80 30.41
N MET A 750 4.36 -39.11 31.39
CA MET A 750 5.62 -38.36 31.24
C MET A 750 6.83 -39.26 30.91
N ASN A 751 6.87 -40.46 31.44
CA ASN A 751 7.94 -41.42 31.09
C ASN A 751 7.78 -41.90 29.63
N GLU A 752 6.56 -42.18 29.18
CA GLU A 752 6.31 -42.52 27.77
C GLU A 752 6.68 -41.37 26.82
N MET A 753 6.37 -40.12 27.21
CA MET A 753 6.78 -38.90 26.47
C MET A 753 8.30 -38.79 26.32
N LYS A 754 9.06 -39.04 27.42
CA LYS A 754 10.54 -38.99 27.41
C LYS A 754 11.18 -40.10 26.57
N LEU A 755 10.48 -41.22 26.37
CA LEU A 755 10.94 -42.28 25.48
C LEU A 755 10.73 -41.94 23.99
N ARG A 756 9.72 -41.13 23.70
CA ARG A 756 9.34 -40.76 22.31
C ARG A 756 9.98 -39.49 21.82
N PHE A 757 10.12 -38.49 22.69
CA PHE A 757 10.64 -37.19 22.36
C PHE A 757 11.97 -36.89 23.06
N LYS A 758 12.87 -36.18 22.36
CA LYS A 758 14.15 -35.77 22.91
C LYS A 758 13.94 -34.81 24.10
N PRO A 759 14.71 -34.97 25.21
CA PRO A 759 14.56 -34.09 26.37
C PRO A 759 14.71 -32.60 26.06
N GLU A 760 15.57 -32.24 25.08
CA GLU A 760 15.76 -30.86 24.67
C GLU A 760 14.54 -30.23 24.02
N PHE A 761 13.70 -30.99 23.34
CA PHE A 761 12.43 -30.53 22.80
C PHE A 761 11.41 -30.30 23.93
N LEU A 762 11.25 -31.30 24.84
CA LEU A 762 10.30 -31.21 25.96
C LEU A 762 10.60 -30.02 26.90
N ASN A 763 11.86 -29.69 27.10
CA ASN A 763 12.27 -28.57 27.96
C ASN A 763 12.04 -27.19 27.36
N ARG A 764 11.72 -27.07 26.05
CA ARG A 764 11.46 -25.81 25.37
C ARG A 764 9.99 -25.51 25.24
N VAL A 765 9.13 -26.48 25.47
CA VAL A 765 7.69 -26.29 25.51
C VAL A 765 7.31 -25.65 26.84
N ASP A 766 6.42 -24.64 26.80
CA ASP A 766 6.00 -23.91 28.00
C ASP A 766 5.25 -24.80 28.99
N ASP A 767 4.37 -25.69 28.48
CA ASP A 767 3.63 -26.62 29.35
C ASP A 767 3.17 -27.88 28.60
N ILE A 768 3.07 -28.99 29.33
CA ILE A 768 2.56 -30.26 28.85
C ILE A 768 1.26 -30.57 29.61
N ILE A 769 0.17 -30.45 28.92
CA ILE A 769 -1.17 -30.47 29.49
C ILE A 769 -1.86 -31.79 29.19
N MET A 770 -2.34 -32.45 30.26
CA MET A 770 -3.02 -33.75 30.20
C MET A 770 -4.53 -33.54 30.23
N PHE A 771 -5.22 -34.00 29.19
CA PHE A 771 -6.67 -33.96 29.08
C PHE A 771 -7.29 -35.21 29.70
N LYS A 772 -8.24 -34.98 30.59
CA LYS A 772 -8.96 -36.04 31.28
C LYS A 772 -10.05 -36.64 30.40
N PRO A 773 -10.45 -37.92 30.62
CA PRO A 773 -11.69 -38.44 30.06
C PRO A 773 -12.89 -37.60 30.51
N LEU A 774 -13.91 -37.53 29.68
CA LEU A 774 -15.12 -36.76 30.00
C LEU A 774 -16.00 -37.56 31.00
N SER A 775 -16.49 -36.88 32.06
CA SER A 775 -17.48 -37.41 32.98
C SER A 775 -18.87 -37.40 32.35
N GLU A 776 -19.80 -38.21 32.87
CA GLU A 776 -21.19 -38.25 32.41
C GLU A 776 -21.87 -36.86 32.52
N ASN A 777 -21.61 -36.14 33.61
CA ASN A 777 -22.09 -34.76 33.78
C ASN A 777 -21.46 -33.80 32.77
N GLY A 778 -20.19 -34.00 32.42
CA GLY A 778 -19.51 -33.22 31.37
C GLY A 778 -20.15 -33.45 30.03
N ILE A 779 -20.50 -34.68 29.69
CA ILE A 779 -21.14 -35.02 28.41
C ILE A 779 -22.53 -34.36 28.29
N LYS A 780 -23.32 -34.30 29.38
CA LYS A 780 -24.62 -33.61 29.40
C LYS A 780 -24.46 -32.11 29.12
N LYS A 781 -23.45 -31.49 29.70
CA LYS A 781 -23.16 -30.07 29.40
C LYS A 781 -22.72 -29.86 27.93
N ILE A 782 -21.99 -30.79 27.35
CA ILE A 782 -21.62 -30.73 25.92
C ILE A 782 -22.85 -30.85 25.03
N ILE A 783 -23.81 -31.74 25.42
CA ILE A 783 -25.11 -31.85 24.73
C ILE A 783 -25.84 -30.49 24.79
N ASP A 784 -25.87 -29.84 25.93
CA ASP A 784 -26.51 -28.52 26.05
C ASP A 784 -25.87 -27.46 25.12
N ILE A 785 -24.56 -27.51 24.89
CA ILE A 785 -23.86 -26.62 23.93
C ILE A 785 -24.35 -26.92 22.50
N PHE A 786 -24.37 -28.21 22.08
CA PHE A 786 -24.86 -28.57 20.75
C PHE A 786 -26.35 -28.25 20.55
N LEU A 787 -27.18 -28.47 21.58
CA LEU A 787 -28.60 -28.12 21.53
C LEU A 787 -28.82 -26.61 21.43
N LYS A 788 -27.99 -25.78 22.05
CA LYS A 788 -28.01 -24.31 21.87
C LYS A 788 -27.67 -23.93 20.44
N GLU A 789 -26.72 -24.60 19.77
CA GLU A 789 -26.41 -24.37 18.36
C GLU A 789 -27.58 -24.73 17.45
N VAL A 790 -28.26 -25.84 17.72
CA VAL A 790 -29.47 -26.24 16.98
C VAL A 790 -30.60 -25.23 17.21
N SER A 791 -30.84 -24.85 18.48
CA SER A 791 -31.84 -23.84 18.83
C SER A 791 -31.58 -22.49 18.16
N SER A 792 -30.33 -22.06 18.07
CA SER A 792 -30.00 -20.79 17.39
C SER A 792 -30.37 -20.82 15.90
N ARG A 793 -30.19 -21.95 15.20
CA ARG A 793 -30.60 -22.14 13.80
C ARG A 793 -32.13 -22.19 13.61
N LEU A 794 -32.87 -22.56 14.65
CA LEU A 794 -34.33 -22.60 14.64
C LEU A 794 -34.98 -21.25 14.94
N LYS A 795 -34.23 -20.30 15.55
CA LYS A 795 -34.71 -18.94 15.88
C LYS A 795 -35.17 -18.16 14.65
N ASP A 796 -34.54 -18.33 13.51
CA ASP A 796 -34.93 -17.67 12.26
C ASP A 796 -36.36 -18.07 11.80
N LYS A 797 -36.86 -19.21 12.28
CA LYS A 797 -38.22 -19.69 12.05
C LYS A 797 -39.14 -19.49 13.26
N ASN A 798 -38.72 -18.78 14.30
CA ASN A 798 -39.42 -18.64 15.58
C ASN A 798 -39.80 -19.97 16.24
N ILE A 799 -39.02 -21.03 16.02
CA ILE A 799 -39.25 -22.32 16.64
C ILE A 799 -38.45 -22.39 17.94
N THR A 800 -39.10 -22.69 19.05
CA THR A 800 -38.45 -22.96 20.32
C THR A 800 -38.23 -24.45 20.53
N LEU A 801 -37.02 -24.81 21.00
CA LEU A 801 -36.63 -26.22 21.25
C LEU A 801 -36.38 -26.42 22.74
N GLU A 802 -37.13 -27.33 23.35
CA GLU A 802 -36.95 -27.78 24.73
C GLU A 802 -36.59 -29.28 24.76
N VAL A 803 -35.56 -29.66 25.51
CA VAL A 803 -35.13 -31.06 25.60
C VAL A 803 -35.13 -31.49 27.05
N THR A 804 -35.81 -32.56 27.35
CA THR A 804 -35.88 -33.11 28.69
C THR A 804 -34.57 -33.72 29.18
N ASP A 805 -34.34 -33.76 30.47
CA ASP A 805 -33.10 -34.34 31.02
C ASP A 805 -32.99 -35.84 30.78
N GLU A 806 -34.13 -36.53 30.64
CA GLU A 806 -34.20 -37.93 30.29
C GLU A 806 -33.71 -38.15 28.86
N ALA A 807 -34.13 -37.31 27.91
CA ALA A 807 -33.63 -37.34 26.53
C ALA A 807 -32.12 -37.05 26.45
N LYS A 808 -31.62 -36.08 27.22
CA LYS A 808 -30.18 -35.83 27.34
C LYS A 808 -29.37 -37.01 27.89
N THR A 809 -29.95 -37.76 28.82
CA THR A 809 -29.28 -38.94 29.38
C THR A 809 -29.17 -40.05 28.35
N ILE A 810 -30.19 -40.27 27.49
CA ILE A 810 -30.13 -41.20 26.37
C ILE A 810 -29.08 -40.71 25.36
N MET A 811 -29.08 -39.44 25.00
CA MET A 811 -28.08 -38.85 24.09
C MET A 811 -26.66 -39.03 24.62
N ALA A 812 -26.45 -38.90 25.91
CA ALA A 812 -25.17 -39.11 26.57
C ALA A 812 -24.72 -40.57 26.49
N LYS A 813 -25.65 -41.51 26.78
CA LYS A 813 -25.36 -42.96 26.77
C LYS A 813 -25.03 -43.47 25.39
N GLU A 814 -25.81 -43.07 24.38
CA GLU A 814 -25.68 -43.57 22.99
C GLU A 814 -24.64 -42.77 22.17
N GLY A 815 -24.38 -41.52 22.53
CA GLY A 815 -23.47 -40.60 21.82
C GLY A 815 -22.03 -40.63 22.37
N TYR A 816 -21.76 -41.28 23.48
CA TYR A 816 -20.41 -41.34 24.08
C TYR A 816 -19.77 -42.70 23.92
N ASP A 817 -18.51 -42.68 23.55
CA ASP A 817 -17.67 -43.89 23.51
C ASP A 817 -16.40 -43.65 24.33
N PRO A 818 -16.01 -44.50 25.28
CA PRO A 818 -14.82 -44.29 26.09
C PRO A 818 -13.51 -44.08 25.30
N VAL A 819 -13.38 -44.66 24.12
CA VAL A 819 -12.19 -44.58 23.25
C VAL A 819 -12.24 -43.38 22.35
N TYR A 820 -13.41 -43.05 21.80
CA TYR A 820 -13.62 -41.97 20.85
C TYR A 820 -14.15 -40.68 21.50
N GLY A 821 -14.43 -40.69 22.79
CA GLY A 821 -14.90 -39.53 23.56
C GLY A 821 -16.25 -39.04 23.10
N ALA A 822 -16.42 -37.70 23.06
CA ALA A 822 -17.63 -37.04 22.59
C ALA A 822 -17.70 -36.90 21.05
N ARG A 823 -16.75 -37.45 20.28
CA ARG A 823 -16.75 -37.32 18.79
C ARG A 823 -17.99 -37.96 18.13
N PRO A 824 -18.51 -39.11 18.57
CA PRO A 824 -19.73 -39.66 18.02
C PRO A 824 -21.00 -38.87 18.39
N LEU A 825 -20.99 -38.12 19.48
CA LEU A 825 -22.15 -37.40 20.02
C LEU A 825 -22.78 -36.40 19.00
N LYS A 826 -21.95 -35.67 18.31
CA LYS A 826 -22.43 -34.72 17.30
C LYS A 826 -23.17 -35.45 16.15
N ARG A 827 -22.64 -36.59 15.74
CA ARG A 827 -23.25 -37.43 14.69
C ARG A 827 -24.57 -38.06 15.19
N TYR A 828 -24.60 -38.48 16.46
CA TYR A 828 -25.81 -38.99 17.08
C TYR A 828 -26.91 -37.94 17.13
N ILE A 829 -26.61 -36.70 17.61
CA ILE A 829 -27.58 -35.60 17.64
C ILE A 829 -28.06 -35.28 16.23
N GLN A 830 -27.19 -35.24 15.23
CA GLN A 830 -27.57 -34.98 13.85
C GLN A 830 -28.53 -36.04 13.33
N ASN A 831 -28.25 -37.30 13.58
CA ASN A 831 -29.06 -38.42 13.07
C ASN A 831 -30.40 -38.57 13.82
N SER A 832 -30.37 -38.49 15.15
CA SER A 832 -31.55 -38.75 15.99
C SER A 832 -32.46 -37.53 16.15
N LEU A 833 -31.87 -36.29 16.19
CA LEU A 833 -32.61 -35.06 16.43
C LEU A 833 -32.77 -34.22 15.16
N GLU A 834 -31.64 -33.72 14.56
CA GLU A 834 -31.72 -32.75 13.45
C GLU A 834 -32.41 -33.31 12.23
N ASN A 835 -32.13 -34.56 11.82
CA ASN A 835 -32.78 -35.19 10.67
C ASN A 835 -34.30 -35.39 10.89
N ASN A 836 -34.73 -35.74 12.12
CA ASN A 836 -36.13 -35.93 12.44
C ASN A 836 -36.86 -34.56 12.54
N LEU A 837 -36.23 -33.54 13.09
CA LEU A 837 -36.76 -32.17 13.09
C LEU A 837 -36.93 -31.67 11.64
N ALA A 838 -35.91 -31.83 10.79
CA ALA A 838 -35.96 -31.42 9.40
C ALA A 838 -37.11 -32.11 8.64
N ARG A 839 -37.33 -33.43 8.84
CA ARG A 839 -38.42 -34.14 8.21
C ARG A 839 -39.78 -33.60 8.67
N LYS A 840 -39.96 -33.30 9.95
CA LYS A 840 -41.23 -32.78 10.50
C LYS A 840 -41.50 -31.35 10.03
N ILE A 841 -40.47 -30.52 9.92
CA ILE A 841 -40.58 -29.15 9.37
C ILE A 841 -40.95 -29.20 7.89
N ILE A 842 -40.31 -30.07 7.10
CA ILE A 842 -40.62 -30.20 5.65
C ILE A 842 -42.04 -30.77 5.42
N LYS A 843 -42.52 -31.68 6.30
CA LYS A 843 -43.89 -32.19 6.22
C LYS A 843 -44.95 -31.20 6.69
N GLY A 844 -44.53 -30.03 7.25
CA GLY A 844 -45.47 -29.06 7.81
C GLY A 844 -46.03 -29.42 9.17
N GLU A 845 -45.55 -30.47 9.83
CA GLU A 845 -45.95 -30.88 11.17
C GLU A 845 -45.45 -29.91 12.25
N ILE A 846 -44.33 -29.23 11.97
CA ILE A 846 -43.77 -28.14 12.77
C ILE A 846 -43.79 -26.87 11.90
N GLY A 847 -44.62 -25.92 12.31
CA GLY A 847 -44.78 -24.64 11.62
C GLY A 847 -43.99 -23.49 12.24
N TYR A 848 -44.11 -22.30 11.67
CA TYR A 848 -43.54 -21.08 12.19
C TYR A 848 -44.13 -20.75 13.57
N GLY A 849 -43.27 -20.52 14.56
CA GLY A 849 -43.70 -20.17 15.95
C GLY A 849 -44.09 -21.40 16.78
N SER A 850 -43.80 -22.61 16.38
CA SER A 850 -44.05 -23.84 17.15
C SER A 850 -43.11 -24.01 18.31
N ASN A 851 -43.60 -24.57 19.41
CA ASN A 851 -42.79 -25.04 20.54
C ASN A 851 -42.62 -26.57 20.40
N VAL A 852 -41.37 -27.00 20.31
CA VAL A 852 -41.00 -28.40 20.11
C VAL A 852 -40.34 -28.95 21.37
N VAL A 853 -40.95 -30.01 21.93
CA VAL A 853 -40.42 -30.70 23.08
C VAL A 853 -39.84 -32.03 22.65
N VAL A 854 -38.57 -32.25 23.00
CA VAL A 854 -37.83 -33.49 22.75
C VAL A 854 -37.82 -34.28 24.05
N ASP A 855 -38.41 -35.45 24.01
CA ASP A 855 -38.63 -36.31 25.20
C ASP A 855 -38.08 -37.71 24.98
N ALA A 856 -37.95 -38.49 26.04
CA ALA A 856 -37.52 -39.87 26.02
C ALA A 856 -38.73 -40.82 25.96
N ASN A 857 -38.70 -41.85 25.13
CA ASN A 857 -39.66 -42.92 25.16
C ASN A 857 -38.92 -44.27 25.16
N GLY A 858 -38.64 -44.81 26.35
CA GLY A 858 -37.78 -45.96 26.54
C GLY A 858 -36.30 -45.62 26.21
N GLU A 859 -35.75 -46.27 25.18
CA GLU A 859 -34.38 -45.98 24.72
C GLU A 859 -34.32 -45.06 23.50
N GLU A 860 -35.46 -44.56 23.02
CA GLU A 860 -35.54 -43.70 21.83
C GLU A 860 -35.94 -42.26 22.18
N ILE A 861 -35.47 -41.34 21.32
CA ILE A 861 -35.81 -39.93 21.43
C ILE A 861 -37.04 -39.64 20.55
N VAL A 862 -38.06 -39.04 21.16
CA VAL A 862 -39.31 -38.68 20.49
C VAL A 862 -39.47 -37.16 20.48
N ILE A 863 -39.83 -36.59 19.31
CA ILE A 863 -40.12 -35.17 19.12
C ILE A 863 -41.65 -34.98 19.20
N LYS A 864 -42.08 -34.25 20.20
CA LYS A 864 -43.46 -33.86 20.46
C LYS A 864 -43.76 -32.48 20.00
#